data_66d14be91d4f075a1630c6848bfd713d
#
_entry.id   66d14be91d4f075a1630c6848bfd713d
#
_cell.length_a   1.000
_cell.length_b   1.000
_cell.length_c   1.000
_cell.angle_alpha   90.00
_cell.angle_beta   90.00
_cell.angle_gamma   90.00
#
_symmetry.space_group_name_H-M   'P 1'
#
loop_
_entity.id
_entity.type
_entity.pdbx_description
1 polymer ?
#
loop_
_entity_poly.entity_id
_entity_poly.type
_entity_poly.pdbx_seq_one_letter_code
_entity_poly.pdbx_strand_id
1 'polypeptide(L)'
;MLLRLVLGRRLPVASGELRLRGPVAPITVRRDKWGVPHIDAGSDADAHFAVGFCQGQDRAGQLEVLWRLTRGRLAEWVGPVALVADRASRRIGFRRAAEAQLEVLSPDARVAFEAFARGVTAGAAVGLTQKSHEFAIVGGTPAAWDAADVLGVLKLQSFLLPSNWDVELARLRIVLADGADAMIALDPVGSEGAFAGSPSLSGGGRGEGSSVGLATALDQLTADLAALQAHLPRGGGSNNWAVAGTRTASGKPLLASDPHLAPTCPPPWYLAHVRTPQWEVAGAGLAGAPGFPIGHNGFAAWGVTAGLTDNSDFFVETLGPDGHSVRQPDGTFAPCQVVREVISVKGQPDVIEDVLVTPRGPILTPVIPDVSLALSLSAIWLDPRPVIGFLKTPTARSFDEFRNHFAAWPALPLNVLYADAGGTIGWQLVGEVPTRRGGHGLLPRPADIPDSGWTGTVPFEAMPFAVNPACGYLATANNAPYQWAVDSEQWAENNPSTATRERRPGDPFSPSSDSAHSPPPTAHLGRDFIDEYRVRRIRECLAARDADWAPADLAALQLDVQSIPWREMRDRVLALAPTDPDARDARALLAAWDGRVDSESTAAAVFEVFVAEMCVRVARVKAPTAWPAALGEGGLGVAATNLFADRRVSHLIGLLRAQSSGWFASWPREMESALAVAVRTLRKVAGPGPAYWAWGHLRQLRLEHPLFGKHRWLGPAFNRGPVPCGGDANTVSQAGARPTNPTDFTHNMANLRTVFDLADLARSTFVMCGGQSGNPLSPHHADQLPLWQQGESFTLPWDQADVIRAAVDTLRLLPG
;
A
#
# COMPACT_ATOMS: atom_id res chain seq x y z
N MET A 1 -23.93 11.70 -20.78
CA MET A 1 -24.80 12.75 -21.36
C MET A 1 -25.67 13.45 -20.28
N LEU A 2 -26.40 12.69 -19.44
CA LEU A 2 -27.28 13.25 -18.41
C LEU A 2 -26.54 14.15 -17.39
N LEU A 3 -25.40 13.71 -16.86
CA LEU A 3 -24.58 14.48 -15.91
C LEU A 3 -24.20 15.86 -16.45
N ARG A 4 -23.78 15.92 -17.74
CA ARG A 4 -23.44 17.18 -18.43
C ARG A 4 -24.65 18.12 -18.60
N LEU A 5 -25.81 17.56 -18.91
CA LEU A 5 -27.02 18.35 -19.13
C LEU A 5 -27.57 18.95 -17.81
N VAL A 6 -27.48 18.19 -16.71
CA VAL A 6 -28.04 18.61 -15.41
C VAL A 6 -27.06 19.44 -14.60
N LEU A 7 -25.76 19.07 -14.60
CA LEU A 7 -24.77 19.69 -13.70
C LEU A 7 -23.70 20.54 -14.41
N GLY A 8 -23.62 20.50 -15.76
CA GLY A 8 -22.55 21.19 -16.49
C GLY A 8 -21.20 20.47 -16.45
N ARG A 9 -20.17 21.04 -17.07
CA ARG A 9 -18.84 20.43 -17.20
C ARG A 9 -17.95 20.60 -15.96
N ARG A 10 -18.07 21.72 -15.24
CA ARG A 10 -17.32 22.03 -14.01
C ARG A 10 -15.79 21.85 -14.15
N LEU A 11 -15.25 22.34 -15.29
CA LEU A 11 -13.84 22.18 -15.62
C LEU A 11 -12.97 23.16 -14.83
N PRO A 12 -11.68 22.86 -14.65
CA PRO A 12 -10.73 23.80 -14.08
C PRO A 12 -10.54 25.04 -14.95
N VAL A 13 -10.19 26.16 -14.31
CA VAL A 13 -9.70 27.36 -14.98
C VAL A 13 -8.25 27.09 -15.36
N ALA A 14 -8.01 26.70 -16.60
CA ALA A 14 -6.70 26.26 -17.06
C ALA A 14 -5.89 27.34 -17.80
N SER A 15 -6.52 28.45 -18.21
CA SER A 15 -5.87 29.53 -18.96
C SER A 15 -6.25 30.92 -18.41
N GLY A 16 -5.39 31.90 -18.65
CA GLY A 16 -5.57 33.29 -18.23
C GLY A 16 -4.82 33.64 -16.95
N GLU A 17 -5.38 34.54 -16.15
CA GLU A 17 -4.78 35.02 -14.90
C GLU A 17 -5.78 34.91 -13.75
N LEU A 18 -5.31 34.46 -12.59
CA LEU A 18 -6.04 34.45 -11.33
C LEU A 18 -5.25 35.23 -10.27
N ARG A 19 -5.88 36.21 -9.62
CA ARG A 19 -5.32 36.87 -8.45
C ARG A 19 -5.77 36.17 -7.18
N LEU A 20 -4.80 35.73 -6.37
CA LEU A 20 -5.03 34.83 -5.23
C LEU A 20 -4.23 35.30 -4.00
N ARG A 21 -4.81 35.12 -2.82
CA ARG A 21 -4.03 35.16 -1.59
C ARG A 21 -3.24 33.85 -1.47
N GLY A 22 -1.92 33.96 -1.27
CA GLY A 22 -1.05 32.78 -1.05
C GLY A 22 0.25 32.82 -1.83
N PRO A 23 0.25 33.08 -3.16
CA PRO A 23 1.51 33.29 -3.89
C PRO A 23 2.23 34.54 -3.39
N VAL A 24 3.55 34.43 -3.25
CA VAL A 24 4.43 35.56 -2.93
C VAL A 24 4.87 36.25 -4.22
N ALA A 25 5.11 35.48 -5.27
CA ALA A 25 5.47 35.93 -6.61
C ALA A 25 4.55 35.31 -7.67
N PRO A 26 4.52 35.87 -8.90
CA PRO A 26 3.78 35.26 -9.99
C PRO A 26 4.25 33.80 -10.26
N ILE A 27 3.29 32.87 -10.37
CA ILE A 27 3.54 31.48 -10.72
C ILE A 27 2.93 31.21 -12.09
N THR A 28 3.64 30.47 -12.94
CA THR A 28 3.10 30.04 -14.24
C THR A 28 2.83 28.52 -14.21
N VAL A 29 1.60 28.14 -14.52
CA VAL A 29 1.18 26.74 -14.66
C VAL A 29 0.83 26.49 -16.12
N ARG A 30 1.59 25.62 -16.80
CA ARG A 30 1.30 25.17 -18.15
C ARG A 30 0.81 23.74 -18.10
N ARG A 31 -0.26 23.43 -18.81
CA ARG A 31 -0.75 22.06 -18.93
C ARG A 31 -0.47 21.50 -20.32
N ASP A 32 0.06 20.29 -20.38
CA ASP A 32 0.28 19.54 -21.61
C ASP A 32 -1.01 18.84 -22.11
N LYS A 33 -0.89 18.08 -23.19
CA LYS A 33 -2.02 17.33 -23.78
C LYS A 33 -2.60 16.24 -22.88
N TRP A 34 -1.92 15.84 -21.79
CA TRP A 34 -2.36 14.88 -20.79
C TRP A 34 -2.92 15.57 -19.53
N GLY A 35 -2.99 16.89 -19.56
CA GLY A 35 -3.41 17.72 -18.43
C GLY A 35 -2.38 17.76 -17.29
N VAL A 36 -1.15 17.28 -17.51
CA VAL A 36 -0.09 17.35 -16.50
C VAL A 36 0.37 18.80 -16.34
N PRO A 37 0.40 19.34 -15.10
CA PRO A 37 0.88 20.70 -14.87
C PRO A 37 2.42 20.77 -14.86
N HIS A 38 2.95 21.72 -15.61
CA HIS A 38 4.33 22.17 -15.59
C HIS A 38 4.35 23.54 -14.90
N ILE A 39 4.98 23.60 -13.74
CA ILE A 39 4.91 24.74 -12.81
C ILE A 39 6.26 25.45 -12.79
N ASP A 40 6.27 26.75 -13.13
CA ASP A 40 7.41 27.65 -12.92
C ASP A 40 7.11 28.54 -11.72
N ALA A 41 7.88 28.44 -10.62
CA ALA A 41 7.71 29.19 -9.38
C ALA A 41 9.01 29.85 -8.94
N GLY A 42 8.90 31.04 -8.32
CA GLY A 42 10.05 31.83 -7.86
C GLY A 42 10.65 31.37 -6.52
N SER A 43 9.94 30.51 -5.77
CA SER A 43 10.35 30.02 -4.45
C SER A 43 9.77 28.65 -4.14
N ASP A 44 10.33 27.96 -3.15
CA ASP A 44 9.83 26.68 -2.66
C ASP A 44 8.37 26.80 -2.16
N ALA A 45 8.06 27.87 -1.43
CA ALA A 45 6.71 28.11 -0.94
C ALA A 45 5.71 28.28 -2.10
N ASP A 46 6.06 29.03 -3.14
CA ASP A 46 5.21 29.19 -4.34
C ASP A 46 5.07 27.89 -5.11
N ALA A 47 6.14 27.07 -5.18
CA ALA A 47 6.10 25.76 -5.81
C ALA A 47 5.12 24.82 -5.09
N HIS A 48 5.22 24.68 -3.77
CA HIS A 48 4.30 23.84 -2.98
C HIS A 48 2.87 24.38 -3.03
N PHE A 49 2.68 25.71 -3.01
CA PHE A 49 1.37 26.32 -3.22
C PHE A 49 0.78 25.91 -4.58
N ALA A 50 1.55 25.98 -5.66
CA ALA A 50 1.07 25.67 -7.00
C ALA A 50 0.75 24.19 -7.17
N VAL A 51 1.54 23.27 -6.60
CA VAL A 51 1.22 21.84 -6.59
C VAL A 51 -0.10 21.60 -5.87
N GLY A 52 -0.29 22.20 -4.69
CA GLY A 52 -1.55 22.13 -3.96
C GLY A 52 -2.73 22.72 -4.74
N PHE A 53 -2.53 23.85 -5.40
CA PHE A 53 -3.54 24.52 -6.24
C PHE A 53 -3.98 23.62 -7.40
N CYS A 54 -3.05 23.00 -8.11
CA CYS A 54 -3.35 22.10 -9.21
C CYS A 54 -4.09 20.83 -8.74
N GLN A 55 -3.67 20.26 -7.61
CA GLN A 55 -4.40 19.14 -7.02
C GLN A 55 -5.81 19.55 -6.56
N GLY A 56 -5.96 20.73 -5.96
CA GLY A 56 -7.26 21.28 -5.57
C GLY A 56 -8.20 21.49 -6.76
N GLN A 57 -7.67 21.95 -7.91
CA GLN A 57 -8.43 22.07 -9.15
C GLN A 57 -8.90 20.73 -9.70
N ASP A 58 -7.98 19.75 -9.78
CA ASP A 58 -8.19 18.51 -10.52
C ASP A 58 -8.87 17.43 -9.66
N ARG A 59 -8.72 17.49 -8.34
CA ARG A 59 -9.02 16.41 -7.41
C ARG A 59 -9.88 16.84 -6.21
N ALA A 60 -10.62 17.97 -6.33
CA ALA A 60 -11.39 18.57 -5.23
C ALA A 60 -12.24 17.55 -4.43
N GLY A 61 -12.97 16.66 -5.11
CA GLY A 61 -13.80 15.64 -4.44
C GLY A 61 -12.97 14.57 -3.73
N GLN A 62 -11.87 14.10 -4.34
CA GLN A 62 -10.94 13.13 -3.71
C GLN A 62 -10.30 13.74 -2.46
N LEU A 63 -9.81 14.96 -2.55
CA LEU A 63 -9.18 15.67 -1.44
C LEU A 63 -10.19 15.96 -0.31
N GLU A 64 -11.44 16.28 -0.63
CA GLU A 64 -12.50 16.44 0.36
C GLU A 64 -12.76 15.14 1.15
N VAL A 65 -12.79 13.98 0.47
CA VAL A 65 -12.92 12.68 1.14
C VAL A 65 -11.74 12.44 2.08
N LEU A 66 -10.50 12.68 1.64
CA LEU A 66 -9.31 12.53 2.48
C LEU A 66 -9.35 13.45 3.69
N TRP A 67 -9.67 14.73 3.50
CA TRP A 67 -9.81 15.71 4.58
C TRP A 67 -10.85 15.27 5.63
N ARG A 68 -12.02 14.79 5.17
CA ARG A 68 -13.10 14.36 6.05
C ARG A 68 -12.74 13.09 6.81
N LEU A 69 -12.10 12.15 6.16
CA LEU A 69 -11.67 10.90 6.79
C LEU A 69 -10.61 11.17 7.88
N THR A 70 -9.61 12.01 7.61
CA THR A 70 -8.57 12.32 8.61
C THR A 70 -9.10 13.06 9.82
N ARG A 71 -10.20 13.80 9.67
CA ARG A 71 -10.87 14.54 10.74
C ARG A 71 -12.04 13.78 11.37
N GLY A 72 -12.44 12.62 10.83
CA GLY A 72 -13.67 11.93 11.25
C GLY A 72 -14.91 12.81 11.07
N ARG A 73 -15.11 13.38 9.88
CA ARG A 73 -16.19 14.31 9.53
C ARG A 73 -16.91 13.95 8.23
N LEU A 74 -16.82 12.68 7.82
CA LEU A 74 -17.47 12.25 6.58
C LEU A 74 -19.00 12.17 6.74
N ALA A 75 -19.49 11.77 7.94
CA ALA A 75 -20.94 11.70 8.24
C ALA A 75 -21.64 13.06 8.20
N GLU A 76 -20.94 14.14 8.49
CA GLU A 76 -21.45 15.51 8.32
C GLU A 76 -21.83 15.80 6.86
N TRP A 77 -21.17 15.17 5.91
CA TRP A 77 -21.34 15.40 4.48
C TRP A 77 -22.30 14.40 3.83
N VAL A 78 -22.05 13.08 4.06
CA VAL A 78 -22.80 12.01 3.37
C VAL A 78 -23.87 11.33 4.24
N GLY A 79 -23.97 11.70 5.52
CA GLY A 79 -24.98 11.17 6.45
C GLY A 79 -24.52 9.95 7.26
N PRO A 80 -25.44 9.28 7.96
CA PRO A 80 -25.13 8.30 8.99
C PRO A 80 -24.38 7.05 8.49
N VAL A 81 -24.39 6.78 7.19
CA VAL A 81 -23.64 5.66 6.58
C VAL A 81 -22.14 5.76 6.85
N ALA A 82 -21.59 6.97 7.06
CA ALA A 82 -20.17 7.19 7.31
C ALA A 82 -19.82 7.33 8.81
N LEU A 83 -20.80 7.27 9.73
CA LEU A 83 -20.57 7.48 11.16
C LEU A 83 -19.57 6.48 11.75
N VAL A 84 -19.63 5.23 11.30
CA VAL A 84 -18.69 4.17 11.76
C VAL A 84 -17.25 4.50 11.35
N ALA A 85 -17.04 4.97 10.12
CA ALA A 85 -15.72 5.42 9.65
C ALA A 85 -15.21 6.63 10.43
N ASP A 86 -16.09 7.58 10.75
CA ASP A 86 -15.73 8.76 11.54
C ASP A 86 -15.33 8.38 12.97
N ARG A 87 -16.06 7.46 13.63
CA ARG A 87 -15.68 6.93 14.94
C ARG A 87 -14.30 6.29 14.93
N ALA A 88 -14.03 5.39 13.94
CA ALA A 88 -12.71 4.77 13.80
C ALA A 88 -11.61 5.83 13.63
N SER A 89 -11.82 6.80 12.77
CA SER A 89 -10.88 7.91 12.53
C SER A 89 -10.60 8.75 13.78
N ARG A 90 -11.65 9.07 14.57
CA ARG A 90 -11.53 9.83 15.82
C ARG A 90 -10.81 9.03 16.91
N ARG A 91 -11.07 7.71 17.02
CA ARG A 91 -10.36 6.82 17.95
C ARG A 91 -8.88 6.75 17.60
N ILE A 92 -8.52 6.48 16.35
CA ILE A 92 -7.12 6.48 15.90
C ILE A 92 -6.48 7.85 16.13
N GLY A 93 -7.20 8.94 15.85
CA GLY A 93 -6.76 10.29 16.15
C GLY A 93 -5.79 10.89 15.14
N PHE A 94 -5.97 10.63 13.82
CA PHE A 94 -5.11 11.17 12.77
C PHE A 94 -4.91 12.68 12.88
N ARG A 95 -6.00 13.44 13.08
CA ARG A 95 -5.94 14.90 13.22
C ARG A 95 -5.21 15.32 14.50
N ARG A 96 -5.49 14.70 15.63
CA ARG A 96 -4.84 14.98 16.92
C ARG A 96 -3.33 14.74 16.86
N ALA A 97 -2.92 13.60 16.28
CA ALA A 97 -1.51 13.28 16.09
C ALA A 97 -0.82 14.21 15.07
N ALA A 98 -1.54 14.67 14.05
CA ALA A 98 -1.02 15.66 13.09
C ALA A 98 -0.80 17.03 13.73
N GLU A 99 -1.70 17.51 14.58
CA GLU A 99 -1.57 18.75 15.34
C GLU A 99 -0.36 18.71 16.27
N ALA A 100 -0.18 17.60 17.00
CA ALA A 100 1.01 17.43 17.84
C ALA A 100 2.31 17.41 17.00
N GLN A 101 2.29 16.85 15.81
CA GLN A 101 3.48 16.81 14.94
C GLN A 101 3.88 18.17 14.40
N LEU A 102 2.95 19.13 14.24
CA LEU A 102 3.27 20.49 13.81
C LEU A 102 4.30 21.17 14.71
N GLU A 103 4.30 20.85 16.01
CA GLU A 103 5.17 21.50 16.98
C GLU A 103 6.64 21.11 16.84
N VAL A 104 6.91 19.95 16.20
CA VAL A 104 8.27 19.40 16.03
C VAL A 104 8.78 19.48 14.59
N LEU A 105 8.03 20.10 13.68
CA LEU A 105 8.48 20.30 12.30
C LEU A 105 9.59 21.34 12.22
N SER A 106 10.55 21.10 11.31
CA SER A 106 11.47 22.15 10.92
C SER A 106 10.73 23.33 10.25
N PRO A 107 11.25 24.57 10.34
CA PRO A 107 10.63 25.72 9.69
C PRO A 107 10.34 25.51 8.20
N ASP A 108 11.27 24.93 7.45
CA ASP A 108 11.14 24.63 6.01
C ASP A 108 9.99 23.66 5.74
N ALA A 109 9.92 22.55 6.49
CA ALA A 109 8.84 21.57 6.35
C ALA A 109 7.47 22.20 6.68
N ARG A 110 7.40 23.01 7.73
CA ARG A 110 6.17 23.73 8.10
C ARG A 110 5.72 24.64 6.95
N VAL A 111 6.64 25.45 6.38
CA VAL A 111 6.33 26.32 5.23
C VAL A 111 5.81 25.52 4.03
N ALA A 112 6.42 24.38 3.72
CA ALA A 112 5.99 23.52 2.61
C ALA A 112 4.55 23.00 2.82
N PHE A 113 4.25 22.46 4.01
CA PHE A 113 2.91 21.94 4.34
C PHE A 113 1.85 23.05 4.36
N GLU A 114 2.15 24.21 4.95
CA GLU A 114 1.24 25.37 4.97
C GLU A 114 0.97 25.92 3.57
N ALA A 115 2.00 26.06 2.74
CA ALA A 115 1.86 26.56 1.37
C ALA A 115 1.01 25.60 0.52
N PHE A 116 1.28 24.29 0.61
CA PHE A 116 0.51 23.27 -0.08
C PHE A 116 -0.97 23.29 0.34
N ALA A 117 -1.25 23.33 1.63
CA ALA A 117 -2.62 23.39 2.17
C ALA A 117 -3.38 24.63 1.67
N ARG A 118 -2.74 25.82 1.68
CA ARG A 118 -3.33 27.03 1.08
C ARG A 118 -3.59 26.86 -0.42
N GLY A 119 -2.68 26.20 -1.14
CA GLY A 119 -2.85 25.88 -2.55
C GLY A 119 -4.07 24.99 -2.80
N VAL A 120 -4.21 23.89 -2.06
CA VAL A 120 -5.38 22.99 -2.15
C VAL A 120 -6.68 23.76 -1.94
N THR A 121 -6.73 24.57 -0.89
CA THR A 121 -7.88 25.42 -0.57
C THR A 121 -8.22 26.36 -1.73
N ALA A 122 -7.24 27.08 -2.26
CA ALA A 122 -7.44 28.02 -3.36
C ALA A 122 -7.86 27.30 -4.65
N GLY A 123 -7.21 26.17 -4.99
CA GLY A 123 -7.53 25.38 -6.18
C GLY A 123 -8.95 24.85 -6.18
N ALA A 124 -9.42 24.32 -5.05
CA ALA A 124 -10.77 23.81 -4.90
C ALA A 124 -11.84 24.91 -4.85
N ALA A 125 -11.51 26.11 -4.32
CA ALA A 125 -12.46 27.19 -4.13
C ALA A 125 -12.64 28.06 -5.38
N VAL A 126 -11.54 28.46 -6.03
CA VAL A 126 -11.55 29.43 -7.14
C VAL A 126 -10.88 28.90 -8.41
N GLY A 127 -10.19 27.79 -8.35
CA GLY A 127 -9.55 27.15 -9.50
C GLY A 127 -10.52 26.42 -10.44
N LEU A 128 -11.79 26.31 -10.09
CA LEU A 128 -12.84 25.67 -10.87
C LEU A 128 -13.87 26.69 -11.36
N THR A 129 -14.43 26.51 -12.56
CA THR A 129 -15.53 27.34 -13.07
C THR A 129 -16.79 27.23 -12.24
N GLN A 130 -16.99 26.08 -11.60
CA GLN A 130 -18.05 25.77 -10.64
C GLN A 130 -17.53 24.67 -9.69
N LYS A 131 -18.14 24.55 -8.50
CA LYS A 131 -17.80 23.45 -7.54
C LYS A 131 -17.83 22.08 -8.24
N SER A 132 -16.95 21.17 -7.86
CA SER A 132 -16.90 19.84 -8.48
C SER A 132 -18.24 19.08 -8.40
N HIS A 133 -18.38 18.01 -9.16
CA HIS A 133 -19.63 17.25 -9.23
C HIS A 133 -20.05 16.66 -7.89
N GLU A 134 -19.09 16.28 -7.05
CA GLU A 134 -19.35 15.73 -5.72
C GLU A 134 -20.10 16.75 -4.85
N PHE A 135 -19.64 18.01 -4.82
CA PHE A 135 -20.34 19.09 -4.10
C PHE A 135 -21.68 19.46 -4.71
N ALA A 136 -21.82 19.33 -6.03
CA ALA A 136 -23.10 19.59 -6.68
C ALA A 136 -24.14 18.52 -6.34
N ILE A 137 -23.73 17.27 -6.10
CA ILE A 137 -24.60 16.15 -5.78
C ILE A 137 -24.88 16.06 -4.28
N VAL A 138 -23.84 16.12 -3.45
CA VAL A 138 -23.95 15.93 -2.00
C VAL A 138 -24.31 17.24 -1.28
N GLY A 139 -23.91 18.39 -1.86
CA GLY A 139 -24.03 19.71 -1.25
C GLY A 139 -22.75 20.15 -0.53
N GLY A 140 -22.74 21.33 0.03
CA GLY A 140 -21.62 21.89 0.78
C GLY A 140 -20.64 22.72 -0.05
N THR A 141 -19.47 22.97 0.54
CA THR A 141 -18.34 23.71 -0.05
C THR A 141 -17.04 22.97 0.26
N PRO A 142 -16.01 23.08 -0.61
CA PRO A 142 -14.70 22.52 -0.32
C PRO A 142 -14.17 23.01 1.02
N ALA A 143 -13.55 22.12 1.77
CA ALA A 143 -12.94 22.44 3.05
C ALA A 143 -11.72 23.36 2.89
N ALA A 144 -11.51 24.21 3.87
CA ALA A 144 -10.25 24.95 4.01
C ALA A 144 -9.22 24.02 4.69
N TRP A 145 -8.12 23.76 4.01
CA TRP A 145 -7.02 22.93 4.49
C TRP A 145 -6.02 23.76 5.30
N ASP A 146 -5.46 23.15 6.32
CA ASP A 146 -4.28 23.62 7.04
C ASP A 146 -3.15 22.58 7.00
N ALA A 147 -1.97 22.90 7.54
CA ALA A 147 -0.81 22.00 7.53
C ALA A 147 -1.06 20.68 8.27
N ALA A 148 -1.87 20.69 9.33
CA ALA A 148 -2.22 19.47 10.04
C ALA A 148 -3.13 18.54 9.21
N ASP A 149 -3.88 19.05 8.23
CA ASP A 149 -4.65 18.20 7.31
C ASP A 149 -3.71 17.42 6.37
N VAL A 150 -2.66 18.08 5.87
CA VAL A 150 -1.64 17.42 5.03
C VAL A 150 -0.92 16.33 5.80
N LEU A 151 -0.51 16.61 7.05
CA LEU A 151 0.08 15.61 7.95
C LEU A 151 -0.93 14.50 8.31
N GLY A 152 -2.20 14.84 8.50
CA GLY A 152 -3.27 13.87 8.72
C GLY A 152 -3.41 12.88 7.56
N VAL A 153 -3.31 13.35 6.31
CA VAL A 153 -3.30 12.48 5.13
C VAL A 153 -2.07 11.57 5.13
N LEU A 154 -0.88 12.07 5.49
CA LEU A 154 0.33 11.25 5.60
C LEU A 154 0.16 10.15 6.67
N LYS A 155 -0.44 10.46 7.82
CA LYS A 155 -0.74 9.47 8.87
C LYS A 155 -1.78 8.45 8.42
N LEU A 156 -2.82 8.88 7.72
CA LEU A 156 -3.81 7.99 7.12
C LEU A 156 -3.18 7.04 6.10
N GLN A 157 -2.27 7.52 5.25
CA GLN A 157 -1.50 6.70 4.32
C GLN A 157 -0.60 5.71 5.06
N SER A 158 0.05 6.12 6.15
CA SER A 158 0.88 5.25 7.00
C SER A 158 0.07 4.14 7.67
N PHE A 159 -1.18 4.41 8.03
CA PHE A 159 -2.11 3.41 8.55
C PHE A 159 -2.57 2.41 7.49
N LEU A 160 -2.76 2.86 6.23
CA LEU A 160 -3.43 2.06 5.20
C LEU A 160 -2.48 1.24 4.31
N LEU A 161 -1.29 1.78 4.00
CA LEU A 161 -0.50 1.23 2.89
C LEU A 161 0.48 0.13 3.33
N PRO A 162 1.53 0.39 4.11
CA PRO A 162 2.54 -0.61 4.41
C PRO A 162 2.52 -1.06 5.87
N SER A 163 1.37 -1.24 6.50
CA SER A 163 1.30 -1.64 7.91
C SER A 163 0.91 -3.10 8.06
N ASN A 164 1.29 -3.72 9.18
CA ASN A 164 1.01 -5.11 9.54
C ASN A 164 -0.03 -5.26 10.67
N TRP A 165 -0.59 -4.17 11.16
CA TRP A 165 -1.58 -4.19 12.26
C TRP A 165 -2.79 -5.09 11.95
N ASP A 166 -3.21 -5.20 10.70
CA ASP A 166 -4.33 -6.04 10.28
C ASP A 166 -3.99 -7.54 10.32
N VAL A 167 -2.71 -7.90 10.15
CA VAL A 167 -2.22 -9.27 10.30
C VAL A 167 -2.16 -9.68 11.77
N GLU A 168 -1.79 -8.77 12.68
CA GLU A 168 -1.87 -9.02 14.12
C GLU A 168 -3.30 -9.36 14.55
N LEU A 169 -4.29 -8.57 14.08
CA LEU A 169 -5.70 -8.81 14.38
C LEU A 169 -6.22 -10.12 13.76
N ALA A 170 -5.75 -10.48 12.56
CA ALA A 170 -6.09 -11.75 11.93
C ALA A 170 -5.54 -12.93 12.74
N ARG A 171 -4.28 -12.86 13.20
CA ARG A 171 -3.67 -13.86 14.09
C ARG A 171 -4.43 -13.98 15.42
N LEU A 172 -4.75 -12.85 16.04
CA LEU A 172 -5.55 -12.86 17.28
C LEU A 172 -6.89 -13.54 17.06
N ARG A 173 -7.58 -13.27 15.95
CA ARG A 173 -8.86 -13.90 15.60
C ARG A 173 -8.73 -15.42 15.48
N ILE A 174 -7.70 -15.91 14.80
CA ILE A 174 -7.45 -17.36 14.66
C ILE A 174 -7.19 -17.99 16.01
N VAL A 175 -6.35 -17.35 16.84
CA VAL A 175 -6.06 -17.86 18.20
C VAL A 175 -7.30 -17.94 19.08
N LEU A 176 -8.16 -16.91 19.03
CA LEU A 176 -9.38 -16.86 19.85
C LEU A 176 -10.44 -17.87 19.38
N ALA A 177 -10.51 -18.16 18.06
CA ALA A 177 -11.56 -19.01 17.48
C ALA A 177 -11.16 -20.47 17.38
N ASP A 178 -9.92 -20.77 17.01
CA ASP A 178 -9.45 -22.10 16.65
C ASP A 178 -8.16 -22.53 17.39
N GLY A 179 -7.62 -21.65 18.24
CA GLY A 179 -6.48 -21.91 19.13
C GLY A 179 -5.11 -21.60 18.54
N ALA A 180 -4.09 -21.63 19.39
CA ALA A 180 -2.71 -21.30 19.04
C ALA A 180 -2.11 -22.28 18.01
N ASP A 181 -2.42 -23.58 18.10
CA ASP A 181 -1.92 -24.60 17.17
C ASP A 181 -2.43 -24.36 15.74
N ALA A 182 -3.67 -23.90 15.59
CA ALA A 182 -4.22 -23.51 14.29
C ALA A 182 -3.45 -22.33 13.71
N MET A 183 -3.14 -21.34 14.54
CA MET A 183 -2.36 -20.18 14.14
C MET A 183 -0.95 -20.55 13.71
N ILE A 184 -0.24 -21.36 14.51
CA ILE A 184 1.10 -21.84 14.20
C ILE A 184 1.12 -22.63 12.88
N ALA A 185 0.15 -23.52 12.66
CA ALA A 185 0.06 -24.31 11.45
C ALA A 185 -0.23 -23.48 10.18
N LEU A 186 -0.95 -22.37 10.31
CA LEU A 186 -1.39 -21.51 9.20
C LEU A 186 -0.49 -20.30 8.98
N ASP A 187 0.43 -19.98 9.90
CA ASP A 187 1.35 -18.86 9.70
C ASP A 187 2.39 -19.21 8.62
N PRO A 188 2.39 -18.53 7.48
CA PRO A 188 3.32 -18.82 6.39
C PRO A 188 4.78 -18.48 6.73
N VAL A 189 5.03 -17.76 7.82
CA VAL A 189 6.38 -17.33 8.23
C VAL A 189 7.16 -18.42 8.97
N GLY A 190 6.48 -19.51 9.32
CA GLY A 190 7.10 -20.58 10.13
C GLY A 190 7.37 -20.11 11.57
N SER A 191 6.40 -20.33 12.43
CA SER A 191 6.33 -19.69 13.75
C SER A 191 6.82 -20.53 14.91
N GLU A 192 7.45 -21.69 14.70
CA GLU A 192 7.83 -22.60 15.80
C GLU A 192 8.66 -21.94 16.94
N GLY A 193 9.36 -20.86 16.67
CA GLY A 193 10.06 -20.05 17.69
C GLY A 193 9.45 -18.68 18.00
N ALA A 194 8.59 -18.17 17.12
CA ALA A 194 8.08 -16.79 17.19
C ALA A 194 6.98 -16.62 18.25
N PHE A 195 6.28 -17.69 18.57
CA PHE A 195 5.25 -17.74 19.63
C PHE A 195 5.76 -18.36 20.93
N ALA A 196 6.99 -18.89 20.96
CA ALA A 196 7.64 -19.37 22.18
C ALA A 196 7.88 -18.16 23.10
N GLY A 197 7.10 -18.05 24.16
CA GLY A 197 7.12 -16.94 25.11
C GLY A 197 6.05 -15.87 24.85
N SER A 198 5.18 -16.01 23.84
CA SER A 198 3.96 -15.21 23.80
C SER A 198 3.11 -15.57 25.02
N PRO A 199 2.72 -14.60 25.86
CA PRO A 199 1.86 -14.90 27.00
C PRO A 199 0.59 -15.55 26.49
N SER A 200 0.27 -16.72 27.02
CA SER A 200 -1.00 -17.39 26.72
C SER A 200 -2.14 -16.42 27.04
N LEU A 201 -2.87 -15.97 26.04
CA LEU A 201 -4.12 -15.21 26.23
C LEU A 201 -5.16 -16.08 26.98
N SER A 202 -4.91 -17.40 27.07
CA SER A 202 -5.68 -18.40 27.80
C SER A 202 -5.07 -18.80 29.17
N GLY A 203 -3.85 -18.37 29.52
CA GLY A 203 -3.10 -18.78 30.71
C GLY A 203 -3.07 -17.71 31.80
N GLY A 204 -3.62 -18.04 32.94
CA GLY A 204 -3.47 -17.28 34.20
C GLY A 204 -4.70 -16.47 34.62
N GLY A 205 -5.79 -17.14 35.01
CA GLY A 205 -6.86 -16.53 35.81
C GLY A 205 -7.84 -15.62 35.08
N ARG A 206 -7.76 -15.52 33.78
CA ARG A 206 -8.77 -14.83 32.93
C ARG A 206 -9.82 -15.88 32.52
N GLY A 207 -11.05 -15.79 33.08
CA GLY A 207 -12.12 -16.73 32.83
C GLY A 207 -12.57 -16.74 31.34
N GLU A 208 -13.30 -17.79 30.94
CA GLU A 208 -13.87 -17.93 29.60
C GLU A 208 -14.65 -16.70 29.12
N GLY A 209 -15.28 -15.96 30.03
CA GLY A 209 -15.97 -14.71 29.73
C GLY A 209 -15.08 -13.59 29.18
N SER A 210 -13.78 -13.56 29.54
CA SER A 210 -12.84 -12.54 29.06
C SER A 210 -12.42 -12.75 27.60
N SER A 211 -12.28 -14.00 27.15
CA SER A 211 -11.95 -14.33 25.76
C SER A 211 -13.12 -14.05 24.82
N VAL A 212 -14.35 -14.36 25.23
CA VAL A 212 -15.57 -14.03 24.48
C VAL A 212 -15.76 -12.51 24.35
N GLY A 213 -15.51 -11.77 25.45
CA GLY A 213 -15.56 -10.31 25.42
C GLY A 213 -14.53 -9.69 24.45
N LEU A 214 -13.29 -10.18 24.46
CA LEU A 214 -12.26 -9.72 23.54
C LEU A 214 -12.59 -10.06 22.08
N ALA A 215 -13.14 -11.25 21.80
CA ALA A 215 -13.58 -11.63 20.47
C ALA A 215 -14.68 -10.68 19.95
N THR A 216 -15.67 -10.35 20.80
CA THR A 216 -16.73 -9.38 20.45
C THR A 216 -16.15 -7.98 20.16
N ALA A 217 -15.22 -7.51 21.00
CA ALA A 217 -14.55 -6.23 20.81
C ALA A 217 -13.72 -6.21 19.50
N LEU A 218 -13.05 -7.32 19.19
CA LEU A 218 -12.29 -7.50 17.94
C LEU A 218 -13.22 -7.49 16.72
N ASP A 219 -14.37 -8.14 16.79
CA ASP A 219 -15.35 -8.14 15.70
C ASP A 219 -15.86 -6.73 15.39
N GLN A 220 -16.20 -5.97 16.44
CA GLN A 220 -16.64 -4.58 16.28
C GLN A 220 -15.53 -3.69 15.73
N LEU A 221 -14.31 -3.77 16.28
CA LEU A 221 -13.15 -3.02 15.77
C LEU A 221 -12.92 -3.32 14.30
N THR A 222 -12.97 -4.59 13.92
CA THR A 222 -12.77 -5.02 12.55
C THR A 222 -13.83 -4.42 11.61
N ALA A 223 -15.09 -4.36 12.05
CA ALA A 223 -16.16 -3.73 11.29
C ALA A 223 -15.95 -2.20 11.16
N ASP A 224 -15.51 -1.54 12.23
CA ASP A 224 -15.26 -0.11 12.25
C ASP A 224 -14.10 0.26 11.30
N LEU A 225 -13.01 -0.51 11.31
CA LEU A 225 -11.86 -0.32 10.41
C LEU A 225 -12.21 -0.61 8.94
N ALA A 226 -13.09 -1.60 8.70
CA ALA A 226 -13.61 -1.87 7.36
C ALA A 226 -14.39 -0.68 6.77
N ALA A 227 -15.21 -0.05 7.59
CA ALA A 227 -15.98 1.12 7.17
C ALA A 227 -15.05 2.30 6.80
N LEU A 228 -13.96 2.50 7.57
CA LEU A 228 -12.94 3.50 7.25
C LEU A 228 -12.24 3.19 5.91
N GLN A 229 -11.86 1.94 5.70
CA GLN A 229 -11.13 1.50 4.49
C GLN A 229 -12.00 1.48 3.23
N ALA A 230 -13.33 1.40 3.36
CA ALA A 230 -14.25 1.36 2.22
C ALA A 230 -14.16 2.57 1.29
N HIS A 231 -13.61 3.69 1.76
CA HIS A 231 -13.49 4.96 1.05
C HIS A 231 -12.08 5.26 0.53
N LEU A 232 -11.13 4.34 0.71
CA LEU A 232 -9.71 4.60 0.50
C LEU A 232 -9.04 3.53 -0.36
N PRO A 233 -8.08 3.92 -1.23
CA PRO A 233 -7.27 2.95 -1.95
C PRO A 233 -6.37 2.21 -0.95
N ARG A 234 -6.37 0.87 -1.00
CA ARG A 234 -5.39 0.03 -0.29
C ARG A 234 -4.17 -0.22 -1.15
N GLY A 235 -3.04 -0.45 -0.49
CA GLY A 235 -1.85 -0.98 -1.13
C GLY A 235 -1.88 -2.50 -1.17
N GLY A 236 -1.48 -3.09 -2.28
CA GLY A 236 -1.39 -4.54 -2.45
C GLY A 236 -0.03 -4.99 -2.95
N GLY A 237 0.88 -4.07 -3.20
CA GLY A 237 2.20 -4.38 -3.68
C GLY A 237 2.85 -3.22 -4.43
N SER A 238 4.01 -3.48 -5.00
CA SER A 238 4.73 -2.58 -5.92
C SER A 238 5.94 -3.31 -6.47
N ASN A 239 6.47 -2.89 -7.59
CA ASN A 239 7.79 -3.32 -8.05
C ASN A 239 8.70 -2.11 -8.26
N ASN A 240 10.00 -2.32 -8.10
CA ASN A 240 11.01 -1.30 -8.34
C ASN A 240 12.36 -1.96 -8.62
N TRP A 241 13.04 -1.58 -9.69
CA TRP A 241 14.38 -2.08 -9.98
C TRP A 241 15.24 -1.05 -10.69
N ALA A 242 16.54 -1.10 -10.45
CA ALA A 242 17.55 -0.29 -11.10
C ALA A 242 18.62 -1.19 -11.73
N VAL A 243 19.09 -0.83 -12.92
CA VAL A 243 20.14 -1.53 -13.67
C VAL A 243 21.32 -0.57 -13.82
N ALA A 244 22.52 -1.02 -13.42
CA ALA A 244 23.74 -0.23 -13.51
C ALA A 244 24.15 0.03 -14.97
N GLY A 245 24.82 1.15 -15.22
CA GLY A 245 25.27 1.54 -16.55
C GLY A 245 26.15 0.50 -17.26
N THR A 246 26.91 -0.30 -16.51
CA THR A 246 27.72 -1.40 -17.05
C THR A 246 26.89 -2.49 -17.76
N ARG A 247 25.58 -2.52 -17.52
CA ARG A 247 24.66 -3.51 -18.07
C ARG A 247 23.67 -2.92 -19.08
N THR A 248 23.70 -1.61 -19.31
CA THR A 248 22.78 -0.91 -20.22
C THR A 248 23.45 -0.57 -21.56
N ALA A 249 22.64 -0.45 -22.62
CA ALA A 249 23.12 -0.05 -23.94
C ALA A 249 23.69 1.38 -23.98
N SER A 250 23.21 2.27 -23.10
CA SER A 250 23.65 3.67 -23.03
C SER A 250 24.90 3.88 -22.20
N GLY A 251 25.32 2.90 -21.39
CA GLY A 251 26.37 3.06 -20.38
C GLY A 251 25.93 3.88 -19.14
N LYS A 252 24.65 4.26 -19.04
CA LYS A 252 24.07 4.97 -17.89
C LYS A 252 22.97 4.12 -17.24
N PRO A 253 22.71 4.27 -15.92
CA PRO A 253 21.71 3.49 -15.25
C PRO A 253 20.30 3.66 -15.84
N LEU A 254 19.46 2.65 -15.61
CA LEU A 254 18.03 2.67 -15.84
C LEU A 254 17.30 2.36 -14.54
N LEU A 255 16.13 2.97 -14.31
CA LEU A 255 15.29 2.68 -13.15
C LEU A 255 13.83 2.53 -13.59
N ALA A 256 13.15 1.48 -13.14
CA ALA A 256 11.72 1.29 -13.31
C ALA A 256 11.00 1.24 -11.97
N SER A 257 9.79 1.80 -11.90
CA SER A 257 8.93 1.76 -10.71
C SER A 257 7.47 1.67 -11.10
N ASP A 258 6.75 0.73 -10.49
CA ASP A 258 5.31 0.54 -10.67
C ASP A 258 4.62 0.21 -9.34
N PRO A 259 4.05 1.21 -8.65
CA PRO A 259 3.28 0.99 -7.44
C PRO A 259 1.93 0.33 -7.74
N HIS A 260 1.56 -0.66 -6.88
CA HIS A 260 0.32 -1.42 -7.01
C HIS A 260 -0.64 -1.05 -5.88
N LEU A 261 -1.60 -0.20 -6.19
CA LEU A 261 -2.64 0.24 -5.27
C LEU A 261 -4.03 -0.14 -5.81
N ALA A 262 -5.06 0.10 -5.00
CA ALA A 262 -6.43 -0.14 -5.43
C ALA A 262 -6.81 0.68 -6.67
N PRO A 263 -7.57 0.10 -7.59
CA PRO A 263 -8.02 0.75 -8.82
C PRO A 263 -9.13 1.76 -8.52
N THR A 264 -8.76 3.02 -8.40
CA THR A 264 -9.70 4.13 -8.18
C THR A 264 -9.72 5.11 -9.34
N CYS A 265 -10.84 5.80 -9.52
CA CYS A 265 -10.99 6.93 -10.43
C CYS A 265 -11.54 8.14 -9.67
N PRO A 266 -10.71 9.16 -9.43
CA PRO A 266 -9.34 9.33 -9.90
C PRO A 266 -8.33 8.40 -9.21
N PRO A 267 -7.16 8.13 -9.85
CA PRO A 267 -6.09 7.34 -9.23
C PRO A 267 -5.47 8.09 -8.03
N PRO A 268 -4.75 7.38 -7.12
CA PRO A 268 -4.08 8.02 -5.98
C PRO A 268 -2.91 8.92 -6.38
N TRP A 269 -2.30 8.67 -7.54
CA TRP A 269 -1.16 9.41 -8.06
C TRP A 269 -1.58 10.67 -8.80
N TYR A 270 -0.72 11.69 -8.74
CA TYR A 270 -0.85 12.95 -9.44
C TYR A 270 0.49 13.32 -10.08
N LEU A 271 0.56 13.38 -11.41
CA LEU A 271 1.77 13.77 -12.13
C LEU A 271 1.94 15.29 -12.10
N ALA A 272 3.17 15.75 -11.92
CA ALA A 272 3.52 17.16 -12.06
C ALA A 272 5.00 17.33 -12.42
N HIS A 273 5.31 18.43 -13.08
CA HIS A 273 6.66 18.92 -13.28
C HIS A 273 6.76 20.30 -12.61
N VAL A 274 7.76 20.50 -11.76
CA VAL A 274 7.92 21.71 -10.96
C VAL A 274 9.34 22.22 -11.11
N ARG A 275 9.48 23.51 -11.40
CA ARG A 275 10.75 24.22 -11.50
C ARG A 275 10.80 25.40 -10.57
N THR A 276 11.89 25.50 -9.81
CA THR A 276 12.26 26.63 -8.99
C THR A 276 13.71 27.05 -9.33
N PRO A 277 14.20 28.19 -8.84
CA PRO A 277 15.61 28.55 -8.98
C PRO A 277 16.59 27.56 -8.31
N GLN A 278 16.14 26.79 -7.31
CA GLN A 278 16.96 25.93 -6.49
C GLN A 278 16.89 24.44 -6.88
N TRP A 279 15.73 23.99 -7.35
CA TRP A 279 15.50 22.60 -7.70
C TRP A 279 14.44 22.45 -8.78
N GLU A 280 14.45 21.31 -9.41
CA GLU A 280 13.49 20.91 -10.42
C GLU A 280 13.13 19.43 -10.25
N VAL A 281 11.86 19.07 -10.48
CA VAL A 281 11.39 17.68 -10.38
C VAL A 281 10.27 17.41 -11.36
N ALA A 282 10.32 16.25 -12.03
CA ALA A 282 9.19 15.68 -12.75
C ALA A 282 8.88 14.30 -12.17
N GLY A 283 7.61 14.06 -11.84
CA GLY A 283 7.25 12.79 -11.20
C GLY A 283 5.81 12.72 -10.73
N ALA A 284 5.55 11.75 -9.87
CA ALA A 284 4.27 11.47 -9.28
C ALA A 284 4.28 11.73 -7.78
N GLY A 285 3.35 12.58 -7.31
CA GLY A 285 2.99 12.75 -5.92
C GLY A 285 1.74 11.96 -5.57
N LEU A 286 1.48 11.73 -4.28
CA LEU A 286 0.20 11.24 -3.80
C LEU A 286 -0.78 12.40 -3.61
N ALA A 287 -2.06 12.18 -3.93
CA ALA A 287 -3.10 13.18 -3.70
C ALA A 287 -3.16 13.57 -2.22
N GLY A 288 -3.11 14.88 -1.93
CA GLY A 288 -3.12 15.42 -0.58
C GLY A 288 -1.74 15.56 0.09
N ALA A 289 -0.64 15.29 -0.64
CA ALA A 289 0.73 15.42 -0.14
C ALA A 289 1.63 16.23 -1.12
N PRO A 290 2.59 17.04 -0.62
CA PRO A 290 3.44 17.90 -1.45
C PRO A 290 4.69 17.22 -2.03
N GLY A 291 5.07 16.02 -1.60
CA GLY A 291 6.30 15.34 -2.05
C GLY A 291 6.11 14.49 -3.30
N PHE A 292 7.24 14.08 -3.89
CA PHE A 292 7.30 13.22 -5.08
C PHE A 292 7.98 11.88 -4.74
N PRO A 293 7.22 10.85 -4.33
CA PRO A 293 7.77 9.53 -4.04
C PRO A 293 8.40 8.83 -5.25
N ILE A 294 8.00 9.18 -6.46
CA ILE A 294 8.53 8.65 -7.72
C ILE A 294 8.83 9.83 -8.64
N GLY A 295 10.05 9.92 -9.17
CA GLY A 295 10.41 11.03 -10.05
C GLY A 295 11.89 11.13 -10.34
N HIS A 296 12.26 12.24 -10.99
CA HIS A 296 13.65 12.63 -11.25
C HIS A 296 13.84 14.15 -11.12
N ASN A 297 15.08 14.55 -10.83
CA ASN A 297 15.46 15.96 -10.66
C ASN A 297 16.46 16.47 -11.73
N GLY A 298 16.50 15.84 -12.89
CA GLY A 298 17.44 16.16 -13.97
C GLY A 298 18.84 15.56 -13.77
N PHE A 299 19.16 15.04 -12.58
CA PHE A 299 20.44 14.37 -12.27
C PHE A 299 20.23 12.94 -11.78
N ALA A 300 19.28 12.73 -10.89
CA ALA A 300 18.94 11.45 -10.31
C ALA A 300 17.45 11.14 -10.49
N ALA A 301 17.13 9.85 -10.48
CA ALA A 301 15.77 9.33 -10.47
C ALA A 301 15.57 8.40 -9.27
N TRP A 302 14.35 8.30 -8.78
CA TRP A 302 13.98 7.43 -7.68
C TRP A 302 12.57 6.86 -7.84
N GLY A 303 12.36 5.71 -7.17
CA GLY A 303 11.10 5.03 -7.11
C GLY A 303 10.93 4.31 -5.78
N VAL A 304 9.72 3.86 -5.46
CA VAL A 304 9.39 3.27 -4.16
C VAL A 304 8.61 1.96 -4.28
N THR A 305 8.85 1.06 -3.30
CA THR A 305 7.90 0.00 -2.96
C THR A 305 7.59 0.04 -1.46
N ALA A 306 6.45 -0.49 -1.03
CA ALA A 306 6.18 -0.65 0.40
C ALA A 306 7.28 -1.51 1.05
N GLY A 307 7.84 -1.01 2.14
CA GLY A 307 8.90 -1.65 2.91
C GLY A 307 8.39 -2.72 3.86
N LEU A 308 7.12 -2.62 4.26
CA LEU A 308 6.40 -3.55 5.12
C LEU A 308 7.09 -3.84 6.46
N THR A 309 7.97 -2.93 6.93
CA THR A 309 8.53 -3.07 8.26
C THR A 309 7.49 -2.80 9.33
N ASP A 310 7.62 -3.50 10.42
CA ASP A 310 6.67 -3.47 11.53
C ASP A 310 6.86 -2.24 12.40
N ASN A 311 6.02 -1.21 12.19
CA ASN A 311 6.07 0.09 12.86
C ASN A 311 4.85 0.39 13.75
N SER A 312 4.06 -0.64 14.04
CA SER A 312 2.88 -0.54 14.90
C SER A 312 2.60 -1.83 15.65
N ASP A 313 2.05 -1.73 16.86
CA ASP A 313 1.67 -2.87 17.68
C ASP A 313 0.32 -2.63 18.36
N PHE A 314 -0.48 -3.67 18.47
CA PHE A 314 -1.63 -3.69 19.35
C PHE A 314 -1.26 -4.21 20.75
N PHE A 315 -1.89 -3.61 21.76
CA PHE A 315 -1.81 -4.06 23.15
C PHE A 315 -3.20 -4.43 23.68
N VAL A 316 -3.28 -5.54 24.41
CA VAL A 316 -4.48 -5.93 25.14
C VAL A 316 -4.45 -5.24 26.50
N GLU A 317 -5.25 -4.21 26.64
CA GLU A 317 -5.41 -3.46 27.89
C GLU A 317 -6.45 -4.12 28.79
N THR A 318 -6.19 -4.13 30.10
CA THR A 318 -7.19 -4.48 31.11
C THR A 318 -7.77 -3.20 31.69
N LEU A 319 -9.04 -2.92 31.41
CA LEU A 319 -9.75 -1.74 31.88
C LEU A 319 -10.01 -1.84 33.39
N GLY A 320 -9.88 -0.72 34.09
CA GLY A 320 -10.25 -0.61 35.51
C GLY A 320 -11.77 -0.59 35.72
N PRO A 321 -12.22 -0.77 36.97
CA PRO A 321 -13.65 -0.74 37.31
C PRO A 321 -14.36 0.57 36.97
N ASP A 322 -13.60 1.68 36.85
CA ASP A 322 -14.08 3.00 36.50
C ASP A 322 -14.31 3.16 34.98
N GLY A 323 -13.87 2.18 34.18
CA GLY A 323 -13.94 2.22 32.70
C GLY A 323 -13.02 3.25 32.03
N HIS A 324 -12.21 3.99 32.80
CA HIS A 324 -11.37 5.09 32.34
C HIS A 324 -9.89 4.97 32.75
N SER A 325 -9.50 3.84 33.29
CA SER A 325 -8.12 3.52 33.69
C SER A 325 -7.70 2.17 33.08
N VAL A 326 -6.39 1.92 33.01
CA VAL A 326 -5.81 0.67 32.48
C VAL A 326 -4.79 0.12 33.47
N ARG A 327 -4.77 -1.21 33.62
CA ARG A 327 -3.88 -1.92 34.52
C ARG A 327 -2.44 -1.82 34.06
N GLN A 328 -1.55 -1.54 35.02
CA GLN A 328 -0.10 -1.47 34.77
C GLN A 328 0.59 -2.78 35.20
N PRO A 329 1.86 -3.02 34.80
CA PRO A 329 2.61 -4.22 35.18
C PRO A 329 2.77 -4.42 36.70
N ASP A 330 2.75 -3.35 37.51
CA ASP A 330 2.80 -3.39 38.96
C ASP A 330 1.43 -3.70 39.61
N GLY A 331 0.39 -3.91 38.82
CA GLY A 331 -0.97 -4.18 39.26
C GLY A 331 -1.81 -2.93 39.60
N THR A 332 -1.24 -1.75 39.56
CA THR A 332 -1.98 -0.48 39.72
C THR A 332 -2.78 -0.13 38.47
N PHE A 333 -3.70 0.83 38.60
CA PHE A 333 -4.46 1.36 37.49
C PHE A 333 -4.04 2.78 37.19
N ALA A 334 -3.54 3.02 35.95
CA ALA A 334 -3.22 4.36 35.46
C ALA A 334 -4.43 4.96 34.74
N PRO A 335 -4.80 6.23 34.99
CA PRO A 335 -5.90 6.88 34.29
C PRO A 335 -5.57 7.07 32.82
N CYS A 336 -6.55 6.86 31.94
CA CYS A 336 -6.48 7.25 30.55
C CYS A 336 -6.75 8.74 30.40
N GLN A 337 -6.14 9.36 29.40
CA GLN A 337 -6.61 10.65 28.91
C GLN A 337 -7.94 10.43 28.19
N VAL A 338 -8.99 11.11 28.62
CA VAL A 338 -10.30 11.08 27.96
C VAL A 338 -10.39 12.26 27.00
N VAL A 339 -10.52 11.98 25.70
CA VAL A 339 -10.73 13.00 24.66
C VAL A 339 -12.17 12.91 24.21
N ARG A 340 -12.96 13.92 24.56
CA ARG A 340 -14.36 14.00 24.13
C ARG A 340 -14.44 14.54 22.70
N GLU A 341 -14.91 13.71 21.79
CA GLU A 341 -15.11 14.02 20.39
C GLU A 341 -16.61 14.21 20.09
N VAL A 342 -16.94 15.25 19.32
CA VAL A 342 -18.30 15.49 18.84
C VAL A 342 -18.32 15.23 17.33
N ILE A 343 -19.12 14.26 16.90
CA ILE A 343 -19.27 13.84 15.51
C ILE A 343 -20.63 14.34 15.01
N SER A 344 -20.59 15.35 14.15
CA SER A 344 -21.81 15.86 13.50
C SER A 344 -22.26 14.91 12.40
N VAL A 345 -23.56 14.61 12.35
CA VAL A 345 -24.16 13.69 11.38
C VAL A 345 -25.26 14.40 10.61
N LYS A 346 -25.13 14.44 9.27
CA LYS A 346 -26.13 15.11 8.40
C LYS A 346 -27.52 14.55 8.64
N GLY A 347 -28.42 15.44 9.04
CA GLY A 347 -29.85 15.12 9.28
C GLY A 347 -30.12 14.34 10.57
N GLN A 348 -29.17 14.25 11.49
CA GLN A 348 -29.30 13.61 12.80
C GLN A 348 -28.65 14.46 13.90
N PRO A 349 -28.95 14.22 15.18
CA PRO A 349 -28.21 14.79 16.30
C PRO A 349 -26.73 14.42 16.26
N ASP A 350 -25.90 15.28 16.86
CA ASP A 350 -24.49 15.00 17.06
C ASP A 350 -24.30 13.76 17.93
N VAL A 351 -23.25 12.99 17.64
CA VAL A 351 -22.85 11.81 18.39
C VAL A 351 -21.60 12.17 19.22
N ILE A 352 -21.64 11.82 20.49
CA ILE A 352 -20.50 11.99 21.40
C ILE A 352 -19.73 10.69 21.45
N GLU A 353 -18.41 10.77 21.27
CA GLU A 353 -17.46 9.67 21.40
C GLU A 353 -16.39 10.06 22.42
N ASP A 354 -16.30 9.37 23.53
CA ASP A 354 -15.21 9.56 24.50
C ASP A 354 -14.06 8.60 24.15
N VAL A 355 -12.98 9.14 23.57
CA VAL A 355 -11.80 8.39 23.14
C VAL A 355 -10.84 8.27 24.33
N LEU A 356 -10.51 7.05 24.71
CA LEU A 356 -9.54 6.76 25.77
C LEU A 356 -8.13 6.64 25.16
N VAL A 357 -7.19 7.41 25.69
CA VAL A 357 -5.78 7.35 25.28
C VAL A 357 -4.95 6.87 26.45
N THR A 358 -4.35 5.69 26.33
CA THR A 358 -3.46 5.09 27.31
C THR A 358 -2.03 5.60 27.15
N PRO A 359 -1.09 5.32 28.06
CA PRO A 359 0.32 5.62 27.86
C PRO A 359 0.95 4.98 26.61
N ARG A 360 0.31 3.93 26.04
CA ARG A 360 0.76 3.23 24.83
C ARG A 360 0.12 3.77 23.55
N GLY A 361 -1.01 4.44 23.68
CA GLY A 361 -1.73 5.00 22.55
C GLY A 361 -3.26 4.91 22.72
N PRO A 362 -4.04 5.27 21.68
CA PRO A 362 -5.49 5.28 21.76
C PRO A 362 -6.08 3.86 21.81
N ILE A 363 -7.13 3.68 22.60
CA ILE A 363 -7.98 2.48 22.55
C ILE A 363 -8.86 2.57 21.32
N LEU A 364 -8.77 1.56 20.45
CA LEU A 364 -9.53 1.51 19.20
C LEU A 364 -10.83 0.71 19.32
N THR A 365 -10.89 -0.29 20.20
CA THR A 365 -12.14 -1.01 20.47
C THR A 365 -13.15 -0.10 21.16
N PRO A 366 -14.44 -0.25 20.86
CA PRO A 366 -15.46 0.41 21.68
C PRO A 366 -15.42 -0.12 23.12
N VAL A 367 -15.78 0.72 24.07
CA VAL A 367 -16.06 0.26 25.43
C VAL A 367 -17.38 -0.51 25.41
N ILE A 368 -17.32 -1.81 25.69
CA ILE A 368 -18.48 -2.70 25.71
C ILE A 368 -18.83 -2.99 27.17
N PRO A 369 -20.11 -2.86 27.58
CA PRO A 369 -20.52 -3.21 28.93
C PRO A 369 -20.10 -4.64 29.28
N ASP A 370 -19.61 -4.83 30.52
CA ASP A 370 -19.14 -6.10 31.05
C ASP A 370 -17.89 -6.72 30.36
N VAL A 371 -17.24 -5.99 29.43
CA VAL A 371 -15.97 -6.39 28.81
C VAL A 371 -14.83 -5.54 29.39
N SER A 372 -13.97 -6.18 30.16
CA SER A 372 -12.80 -5.51 30.81
C SER A 372 -11.55 -5.48 29.93
N LEU A 373 -11.59 -6.02 28.72
CA LEU A 373 -10.46 -6.05 27.79
C LEU A 373 -10.71 -5.10 26.61
N ALA A 374 -9.67 -4.37 26.22
CA ALA A 374 -9.68 -3.45 25.10
C ALA A 374 -8.38 -3.56 24.31
N LEU A 375 -8.36 -3.07 23.08
CA LEU A 375 -7.17 -3.02 22.23
C LEU A 375 -6.73 -1.55 22.04
N SER A 376 -5.51 -1.23 22.49
CA SER A 376 -4.85 0.04 22.19
C SER A 376 -3.84 -0.14 21.05
N LEU A 377 -3.58 0.94 20.29
CA LEU A 377 -2.64 0.97 19.17
C LEU A 377 -1.45 1.87 19.50
N SER A 378 -0.23 1.32 19.48
CA SER A 378 1.01 2.10 19.36
C SER A 378 1.47 2.11 17.91
N ALA A 379 1.82 3.27 17.38
CA ALA A 379 2.35 3.38 16.03
C ALA A 379 3.34 4.56 15.95
N ILE A 380 4.49 4.35 15.30
CA ILE A 380 5.52 5.39 15.13
C ILE A 380 4.93 6.66 14.50
N TRP A 381 4.04 6.49 13.53
CA TRP A 381 3.40 7.61 12.82
C TRP A 381 2.35 8.36 13.66
N LEU A 382 1.93 7.85 14.83
CA LEU A 382 1.11 8.59 15.79
C LEU A 382 1.94 9.54 16.67
N ASP A 383 3.21 9.23 16.88
CA ASP A 383 4.09 10.08 17.67
C ASP A 383 4.41 11.41 16.97
N PRO A 384 4.58 12.51 17.71
CA PRO A 384 5.07 13.77 17.14
C PRO A 384 6.58 13.66 16.85
N ARG A 385 6.93 13.44 15.58
CA ARG A 385 8.32 13.29 15.11
C ARG A 385 8.59 14.20 13.91
N PRO A 386 9.83 14.70 13.72
CA PRO A 386 10.20 15.44 12.50
C PRO A 386 9.92 14.61 11.25
N VAL A 387 9.54 15.26 10.15
CA VAL A 387 9.37 14.62 8.84
C VAL A 387 10.00 15.49 7.76
N ILE A 388 10.83 14.88 6.90
CA ILE A 388 11.50 15.54 5.77
C ILE A 388 11.28 14.70 4.50
N GLY A 389 12.05 13.65 4.28
CA GLY A 389 11.88 12.70 3.18
C GLY A 389 11.69 13.36 1.81
N PHE A 390 10.59 13.05 1.15
CA PHE A 390 10.29 13.46 -0.22
C PHE A 390 10.13 14.97 -0.44
N LEU A 391 10.13 15.80 0.60
CA LEU A 391 10.18 17.26 0.45
C LEU A 391 11.57 17.74 -0.05
N LYS A 392 12.62 16.99 0.24
CA LYS A 392 14.01 17.37 -0.08
C LYS A 392 14.67 16.50 -1.15
N THR A 393 14.07 15.36 -1.56
CA THR A 393 14.65 14.51 -2.64
C THR A 393 14.95 15.29 -3.94
N PRO A 394 14.18 16.34 -4.35
CA PRO A 394 14.53 17.10 -5.55
C PRO A 394 15.88 17.81 -5.49
N THR A 395 16.45 18.04 -4.29
CA THR A 395 17.74 18.72 -4.14
C THR A 395 18.94 17.78 -4.16
N ALA A 396 18.73 16.46 -4.02
CA ALA A 396 19.82 15.48 -3.89
C ALA A 396 20.70 15.38 -5.14
N ARG A 397 22.03 15.35 -4.93
CA ARG A 397 23.05 15.20 -5.96
C ARG A 397 23.96 13.98 -5.74
N SER A 398 23.68 13.18 -4.72
CA SER A 398 24.34 11.90 -4.44
C SER A 398 23.35 10.97 -3.72
N PHE A 399 23.69 9.66 -3.70
CA PHE A 399 22.90 8.70 -2.93
C PHE A 399 22.95 8.99 -1.43
N ASP A 400 24.09 9.43 -0.90
CA ASP A 400 24.23 9.75 0.52
C ASP A 400 23.35 10.95 0.92
N GLU A 401 23.33 12.02 0.12
CA GLU A 401 22.41 13.14 0.35
C GLU A 401 20.97 12.66 0.30
N PHE A 402 20.63 11.86 -0.73
CA PHE A 402 19.28 11.34 -0.93
C PHE A 402 18.82 10.49 0.27
N ARG A 403 19.63 9.50 0.69
CA ARG A 403 19.27 8.63 1.82
C ARG A 403 19.15 9.40 3.13
N ASN A 404 20.02 10.39 3.38
CA ASN A 404 20.02 11.17 4.61
C ASN A 404 18.76 12.05 4.77
N HIS A 405 18.05 12.39 3.70
CA HIS A 405 16.75 13.05 3.81
C HIS A 405 15.70 12.18 4.51
N PHE A 406 15.90 10.87 4.56
CA PHE A 406 15.01 9.91 5.22
C PHE A 406 15.43 9.52 6.65
N ALA A 407 16.50 10.11 7.19
CA ALA A 407 16.90 9.87 8.59
C ALA A 407 15.80 10.31 9.59
N ALA A 408 14.94 11.27 9.19
CA ALA A 408 13.73 11.65 9.91
C ALA A 408 12.51 11.36 9.03
N TRP A 409 12.10 10.09 8.98
CA TRP A 409 10.93 9.64 8.22
C TRP A 409 10.05 8.71 9.07
N PRO A 410 9.20 9.27 9.96
CA PRO A 410 8.32 8.52 10.86
C PRO A 410 7.01 8.07 10.19
N ALA A 411 6.95 8.09 8.88
CA ALA A 411 5.76 7.75 8.09
C ALA A 411 5.82 6.31 7.58
N LEU A 412 5.12 6.05 6.50
CA LEU A 412 5.05 4.71 5.89
C LEU A 412 6.45 4.15 5.58
N PRO A 413 6.75 2.91 5.97
CA PRO A 413 7.99 2.23 5.60
C PRO A 413 8.06 1.96 4.10
N LEU A 414 9.20 2.33 3.47
CA LEU A 414 9.38 2.16 2.03
C LEU A 414 10.77 1.60 1.71
N ASN A 415 10.86 0.79 0.67
CA ASN A 415 12.09 0.60 -0.07
C ASN A 415 12.20 1.74 -1.08
N VAL A 416 13.25 2.53 -1.00
CA VAL A 416 13.50 3.62 -1.95
C VAL A 416 14.69 3.24 -2.81
N LEU A 417 14.50 3.15 -4.12
CA LEU A 417 15.58 2.98 -5.09
C LEU A 417 15.98 4.33 -5.67
N TYR A 418 17.26 4.44 -5.97
CA TYR A 418 17.93 5.61 -6.51
C TYR A 418 18.82 5.21 -7.68
N ALA A 419 18.90 6.05 -8.69
CA ALA A 419 19.88 5.95 -9.75
C ALA A 419 20.29 7.36 -10.21
N ASP A 420 21.56 7.60 -10.54
CA ASP A 420 22.01 8.92 -11.00
C ASP A 420 22.81 8.89 -12.30
N ALA A 421 22.91 10.06 -12.93
CA ALA A 421 23.70 10.24 -14.15
C ALA A 421 25.21 10.04 -13.93
N GLY A 422 25.71 10.04 -12.68
CA GLY A 422 27.05 9.67 -12.29
C GLY A 422 27.33 8.17 -12.42
N GLY A 423 26.31 7.34 -12.47
CA GLY A 423 26.40 5.89 -12.61
C GLY A 423 26.05 5.11 -11.34
N THR A 424 25.73 5.79 -10.23
CA THR A 424 25.37 5.14 -8.98
C THR A 424 23.96 4.57 -9.04
N ILE A 425 23.80 3.33 -8.57
CA ILE A 425 22.49 2.77 -8.19
C ILE A 425 22.47 2.49 -6.69
N GLY A 426 21.40 2.83 -6.00
CA GLY A 426 21.30 2.70 -4.55
C GLY A 426 19.92 2.23 -4.11
N TRP A 427 19.87 1.58 -2.96
CA TRP A 427 18.65 1.20 -2.25
C TRP A 427 18.78 1.54 -0.77
N GLN A 428 17.72 2.08 -0.19
CA GLN A 428 17.60 2.32 1.25
C GLN A 428 16.21 1.86 1.70
N LEU A 429 16.16 1.06 2.77
CA LEU A 429 14.92 0.83 3.52
C LEU A 429 14.71 2.03 4.46
N VAL A 430 13.61 2.75 4.28
CA VAL A 430 13.25 3.92 5.08
C VAL A 430 11.99 3.67 5.90
N GLY A 431 11.79 4.43 6.96
CA GLY A 431 10.72 4.29 7.94
C GLY A 431 11.31 3.96 9.30
N GLU A 432 10.92 4.72 10.32
CA GLU A 432 11.35 4.40 11.68
C GLU A 432 10.67 3.12 12.17
N VAL A 433 11.42 2.25 12.83
CA VAL A 433 10.96 0.95 13.34
C VAL A 433 11.21 0.87 14.83
N PRO A 434 10.22 0.49 15.66
CA PRO A 434 10.40 0.38 17.10
C PRO A 434 11.29 -0.81 17.46
N THR A 435 12.12 -0.63 18.49
CA THR A 435 12.79 -1.72 19.18
C THR A 435 11.88 -2.23 20.29
N ARG A 436 11.59 -3.54 20.28
CA ARG A 436 10.67 -4.17 21.22
C ARG A 436 11.43 -4.90 22.32
N ARG A 437 10.94 -4.75 23.52
CA ARG A 437 11.41 -5.55 24.65
C ARG A 437 10.63 -6.86 24.70
N GLY A 438 11.22 -7.92 24.15
CA GLY A 438 10.59 -9.23 23.96
C GLY A 438 9.45 -9.24 22.92
N GLY A 439 9.17 -10.39 22.31
CA GLY A 439 8.20 -10.55 21.25
C GLY A 439 8.62 -9.95 19.89
N HIS A 440 7.80 -10.15 18.87
CA HIS A 440 8.13 -9.83 17.48
C HIS A 440 7.05 -8.98 16.79
N GLY A 441 6.08 -8.39 17.52
CA GLY A 441 4.97 -7.65 16.89
C GLY A 441 4.02 -8.52 16.05
N LEU A 442 3.96 -9.84 16.33
CA LEU A 442 3.13 -10.76 15.56
C LEU A 442 1.72 -10.94 16.11
N LEU A 443 1.53 -10.66 17.38
CA LEU A 443 0.26 -10.75 18.10
C LEU A 443 0.13 -9.59 19.07
N PRO A 444 -1.10 -9.09 19.29
CA PRO A 444 -1.37 -8.14 20.38
C PRO A 444 -0.86 -8.66 21.70
N ARG A 445 -0.12 -7.84 22.42
CA ARG A 445 0.51 -8.21 23.70
C ARG A 445 -0.30 -7.71 24.89
N PRO A 446 -0.42 -8.49 25.98
CA PRO A 446 -0.95 -7.96 27.23
C PRO A 446 -0.16 -6.72 27.67
N ALA A 447 -0.85 -5.65 27.99
CA ALA A 447 -0.24 -4.38 28.37
C ALA A 447 0.27 -4.39 29.81
N ASP A 448 -0.32 -5.25 30.66
CA ASP A 448 -0.09 -5.36 32.08
C ASP A 448 1.01 -6.37 32.50
N ILE A 449 1.86 -6.77 31.55
CA ILE A 449 3.01 -7.62 31.85
C ILE A 449 4.31 -6.80 31.80
N PRO A 450 5.33 -7.18 32.63
CA PRO A 450 6.67 -6.62 32.51
C PRO A 450 7.22 -6.80 31.08
N ASP A 451 8.03 -5.86 30.62
CA ASP A 451 8.66 -5.90 29.30
C ASP A 451 7.70 -5.87 28.11
N SER A 452 6.45 -5.42 28.32
CA SER A 452 5.52 -5.09 27.25
C SER A 452 5.77 -3.64 26.78
N GLY A 453 6.02 -3.46 25.50
CA GLY A 453 6.19 -2.15 24.88
C GLY A 453 7.52 -1.94 24.16
N TRP A 454 7.74 -0.70 23.76
CA TRP A 454 8.90 -0.29 22.97
C TRP A 454 10.01 0.25 23.88
N THR A 455 11.28 0.07 23.46
CA THR A 455 12.46 0.58 24.16
C THR A 455 13.17 1.72 23.43
N GLY A 456 12.73 2.03 22.22
CA GLY A 456 13.30 3.03 21.33
C GLY A 456 12.99 2.72 19.87
N THR A 457 13.82 3.22 18.96
CA THR A 457 13.75 2.93 17.54
C THR A 457 15.09 2.41 17.01
N VAL A 458 15.06 1.64 15.94
CA VAL A 458 16.28 1.22 15.23
C VAL A 458 16.96 2.47 14.68
N PRO A 459 18.27 2.69 14.95
CA PRO A 459 19.02 3.82 14.38
C PRO A 459 19.01 3.78 12.86
N PHE A 460 18.91 4.95 12.21
CA PHE A 460 18.87 5.04 10.75
C PHE A 460 20.09 4.39 10.07
N GLU A 461 21.27 4.55 10.64
CA GLU A 461 22.51 3.96 10.13
C GLU A 461 22.52 2.44 10.19
N ALA A 462 21.71 1.84 11.05
CA ALA A 462 21.52 0.40 11.15
C ALA A 462 20.41 -0.13 10.23
N MET A 463 19.66 0.75 9.54
CA MET A 463 18.66 0.34 8.57
C MET A 463 19.32 -0.20 7.31
N PRO A 464 18.81 -1.29 6.71
CA PRO A 464 19.40 -1.91 5.53
C PRO A 464 19.49 -0.95 4.33
N PHE A 465 20.62 -0.96 3.63
CA PHE A 465 20.84 -0.27 2.37
C PHE A 465 21.86 -1.02 1.50
N ALA A 466 21.91 -0.69 0.21
CA ALA A 466 22.91 -1.21 -0.72
C ALA A 466 23.26 -0.16 -1.78
N VAL A 467 24.53 -0.15 -2.21
CA VAL A 467 25.07 0.75 -3.25
C VAL A 467 25.89 -0.06 -4.22
N ASN A 468 25.66 0.10 -5.52
CA ASN A 468 26.43 -0.49 -6.61
C ASN A 468 26.80 -1.97 -6.39
N PRO A 469 25.82 -2.87 -6.16
CA PRO A 469 26.12 -4.27 -5.93
C PRO A 469 26.84 -4.90 -7.12
N ALA A 470 27.71 -5.89 -6.85
CA ALA A 470 28.51 -6.55 -7.88
C ALA A 470 27.68 -7.20 -9.01
N CYS A 471 26.42 -7.60 -8.72
CA CYS A 471 25.51 -8.13 -9.73
C CYS A 471 25.03 -7.07 -10.74
N GLY A 472 25.24 -5.76 -10.47
CA GLY A 472 24.90 -4.66 -11.37
C GLY A 472 23.42 -4.34 -11.46
N TYR A 473 22.58 -4.77 -10.50
CA TYR A 473 21.17 -4.39 -10.40
C TYR A 473 20.67 -4.45 -8.97
N LEU A 474 19.59 -3.72 -8.70
CA LEU A 474 18.82 -3.73 -7.46
C LEU A 474 17.34 -4.00 -7.82
N ALA A 475 16.61 -4.76 -7.01
CA ALA A 475 15.19 -5.02 -7.24
C ALA A 475 14.44 -5.25 -5.93
N THR A 476 13.29 -4.61 -5.76
CA THR A 476 12.37 -4.81 -4.64
C THR A 476 10.95 -5.02 -5.17
N ALA A 477 10.21 -5.92 -4.52
CA ALA A 477 8.80 -6.19 -4.82
C ALA A 477 8.03 -6.52 -3.53
N ASN A 478 8.28 -5.74 -2.46
CA ASN A 478 7.70 -5.91 -1.12
C ASN A 478 8.16 -7.19 -0.39
N ASN A 479 9.23 -7.82 -0.87
CA ASN A 479 9.86 -8.97 -0.25
C ASN A 479 10.66 -8.56 1.00
N ALA A 480 11.01 -9.54 1.82
CA ALA A 480 11.87 -9.32 2.97
C ALA A 480 13.21 -8.67 2.59
N PRO A 481 13.66 -7.64 3.31
CA PRO A 481 14.85 -6.85 2.94
C PRO A 481 16.19 -7.56 3.19
N TYR A 482 16.16 -8.72 3.84
CA TYR A 482 17.38 -9.39 4.34
C TYR A 482 18.38 -9.83 3.24
N GLN A 483 17.91 -10.08 2.02
CA GLN A 483 18.75 -10.60 0.95
C GLN A 483 19.84 -9.62 0.48
N TRP A 484 19.51 -8.32 0.42
CA TRP A 484 20.47 -7.27 0.03
C TRP A 484 21.44 -6.91 1.15
N ALA A 485 20.97 -7.01 2.39
CA ALA A 485 21.79 -6.74 3.56
C ALA A 485 22.94 -7.73 3.74
N VAL A 486 22.76 -8.99 3.32
CA VAL A 486 23.78 -10.05 3.43
C VAL A 486 24.81 -9.96 2.31
N ASP A 487 24.43 -9.46 1.13
CA ASP A 487 25.30 -9.39 -0.05
C ASP A 487 26.09 -8.07 -0.16
N SER A 488 25.84 -7.08 0.71
CA SER A 488 26.61 -5.84 0.73
C SER A 488 27.78 -5.95 1.71
N GLU A 489 29.03 -5.84 1.21
CA GLU A 489 30.24 -5.81 2.04
C GLU A 489 30.17 -4.68 3.10
N GLN A 490 29.63 -3.53 2.75
CA GLN A 490 29.47 -2.38 3.65
C GLN A 490 28.50 -2.67 4.82
N TRP A 491 27.43 -3.43 4.59
CA TRP A 491 26.54 -3.80 5.66
C TRP A 491 27.16 -4.87 6.58
N ALA A 492 27.93 -5.81 6.01
CA ALA A 492 28.68 -6.81 6.76
C ALA A 492 29.78 -6.17 7.63
N GLU A 493 30.46 -5.13 7.14
CA GLU A 493 31.45 -4.35 7.92
C GLU A 493 30.81 -3.62 9.10
N ASN A 494 29.63 -3.03 8.91
CA ASN A 494 28.91 -2.32 9.96
C ASN A 494 28.15 -3.24 10.93
N ASN A 495 27.99 -4.53 10.60
CA ASN A 495 27.30 -5.55 11.40
C ASN A 495 28.09 -6.87 11.44
N PRO A 496 29.26 -6.91 12.07
CA PRO A 496 30.17 -8.06 12.03
C PRO A 496 29.58 -9.35 12.60
N SER A 497 28.51 -9.29 13.40
CA SER A 497 27.81 -10.47 13.91
C SER A 497 27.03 -11.26 12.85
N THR A 498 26.86 -10.72 11.64
CA THR A 498 26.15 -11.40 10.54
C THR A 498 27.10 -11.98 9.49
N ALA A 499 28.36 -11.61 9.51
CA ALA A 499 29.40 -12.03 8.53
C ALA A 499 29.85 -13.50 8.68
N THR A 500 29.44 -14.21 9.74
CA THR A 500 29.91 -15.58 10.05
C THR A 500 28.94 -16.69 9.61
N ARG A 501 28.03 -16.43 8.68
CA ARG A 501 27.19 -17.51 8.13
C ARG A 501 27.94 -18.33 7.08
N GLU A 502 28.40 -19.52 7.47
CA GLU A 502 28.80 -20.56 6.51
C GLU A 502 27.59 -20.98 5.66
N ARG A 503 27.69 -20.78 4.34
CA ARG A 503 26.70 -21.25 3.37
C ARG A 503 26.70 -22.79 3.38
N ARG A 504 25.57 -23.42 3.74
CA ARG A 504 25.38 -24.83 3.44
C ARG A 504 24.99 -24.97 1.96
N PRO A 505 25.58 -25.90 1.21
CA PRO A 505 25.19 -26.15 -0.17
C PRO A 505 23.70 -26.58 -0.22
N GLY A 506 22.85 -25.75 -0.82
CA GLY A 506 21.44 -26.07 -1.08
C GLY A 506 20.40 -25.45 -0.16
N ASP A 507 20.77 -24.67 0.88
CA ASP A 507 19.80 -23.96 1.73
C ASP A 507 20.23 -22.50 1.95
N PRO A 508 19.63 -21.53 1.24
CA PRO A 508 19.97 -20.12 1.40
C PRO A 508 19.50 -19.48 2.73
N PHE A 509 18.74 -20.18 3.59
CA PHE A 509 17.97 -19.53 4.67
C PHE A 509 17.99 -20.20 6.06
N SER A 510 18.94 -21.12 6.38
CA SER A 510 18.96 -21.77 7.68
C SER A 510 19.68 -20.93 8.76
N PRO A 511 19.02 -20.51 9.86
CA PRO A 511 19.67 -19.86 10.99
C PRO A 511 20.38 -20.89 11.88
N SER A 512 21.64 -20.67 12.22
CA SER A 512 22.34 -21.46 13.26
C SER A 512 21.95 -20.94 14.65
N SER A 513 21.60 -21.85 15.54
CA SER A 513 21.47 -21.64 16.99
C SER A 513 22.83 -21.41 17.62
N ASP A 514 22.88 -20.53 18.62
CA ASP A 514 23.89 -20.23 19.61
C ASP A 514 24.82 -19.02 19.33
N SER A 515 24.36 -17.88 19.83
CA SER A 515 25.21 -16.89 20.53
C SER A 515 24.32 -15.93 21.31
N ALA A 516 24.59 -15.76 22.59
CA ALA A 516 23.95 -14.80 23.51
C ALA A 516 24.41 -13.36 23.15
N HIS A 517 24.01 -12.86 22.00
CA HIS A 517 24.26 -11.49 21.55
C HIS A 517 22.91 -10.83 21.20
N SER A 518 22.80 -9.53 21.38
CA SER A 518 21.62 -8.77 20.98
C SER A 518 21.21 -9.14 19.56
N PRO A 519 19.90 -9.36 19.30
CA PRO A 519 19.45 -9.74 17.95
C PRO A 519 19.92 -8.69 16.95
N PRO A 520 20.31 -9.10 15.73
CA PRO A 520 20.71 -8.13 14.71
C PRO A 520 19.58 -7.13 14.46
N PRO A 521 19.87 -5.88 14.06
CA PRO A 521 18.85 -4.85 13.81
C PRO A 521 17.70 -5.33 12.91
N THR A 522 17.97 -6.26 12.00
CA THR A 522 16.96 -6.92 11.15
C THR A 522 15.91 -7.70 11.91
N ALA A 523 16.16 -8.16 13.12
CA ALA A 523 15.17 -8.86 13.95
C ALA A 523 13.99 -7.97 14.34
N HIS A 524 14.18 -6.64 14.35
CA HIS A 524 13.14 -5.67 14.67
C HIS A 524 12.29 -5.25 13.46
N LEU A 525 12.72 -5.57 12.23
CA LEU A 525 12.04 -5.13 11.01
C LEU A 525 10.67 -5.80 10.77
N GLY A 526 10.32 -6.80 11.59
CA GLY A 526 9.12 -7.60 11.42
C GLY A 526 9.34 -8.83 10.54
N ARG A 527 8.26 -9.57 10.27
CA ARG A 527 8.27 -10.82 9.48
C ARG A 527 7.20 -10.87 8.40
N ASP A 528 6.32 -9.89 8.36
CA ASP A 528 5.16 -9.86 7.47
C ASP A 528 5.50 -9.14 6.17
N PHE A 529 6.13 -9.87 5.23
CA PHE A 529 6.47 -9.40 3.89
C PHE A 529 5.67 -10.17 2.85
N ILE A 530 5.56 -9.66 1.64
CA ILE A 530 4.90 -10.35 0.51
C ILE A 530 5.81 -11.46 -0.02
N ASP A 531 5.22 -12.50 -0.61
CA ASP A 531 5.93 -13.60 -1.26
C ASP A 531 6.93 -13.11 -2.31
N GLU A 532 8.05 -13.82 -2.44
CA GLU A 532 9.18 -13.40 -3.29
C GLU A 532 8.97 -13.68 -4.79
N TYR A 533 7.83 -14.19 -5.23
CA TYR A 533 7.63 -14.60 -6.62
C TYR A 533 7.89 -13.48 -7.63
N ARG A 534 7.40 -12.27 -7.37
CA ARG A 534 7.61 -11.11 -8.24
C ARG A 534 9.09 -10.68 -8.29
N VAL A 535 9.74 -10.54 -7.14
CA VAL A 535 11.16 -10.15 -7.12
C VAL A 535 12.06 -11.24 -7.68
N ARG A 536 11.76 -12.53 -7.46
CA ARG A 536 12.48 -13.65 -8.08
C ARG A 536 12.37 -13.59 -9.60
N ARG A 537 11.17 -13.35 -10.14
CA ARG A 537 10.99 -13.22 -11.58
C ARG A 537 11.76 -12.04 -12.16
N ILE A 538 11.72 -10.87 -11.52
CA ILE A 538 12.50 -9.70 -11.92
C ILE A 538 14.01 -10.04 -11.94
N ARG A 539 14.52 -10.65 -10.88
CA ARG A 539 15.93 -11.06 -10.76
C ARG A 539 16.31 -12.11 -11.80
N GLU A 540 15.47 -13.10 -12.05
CA GLU A 540 15.68 -14.09 -13.11
C GLU A 540 15.86 -13.43 -14.49
N CYS A 541 14.98 -12.49 -14.83
CA CYS A 541 15.08 -11.74 -16.07
C CYS A 541 16.34 -10.89 -16.14
N LEU A 542 16.64 -10.14 -15.05
CA LEU A 542 17.82 -9.29 -14.98
C LEU A 542 19.11 -10.11 -15.03
N ALA A 543 19.16 -11.29 -14.40
CA ALA A 543 20.33 -12.17 -14.41
C ALA A 543 20.54 -12.91 -15.75
N ALA A 544 19.48 -13.12 -16.52
CA ALA A 544 19.56 -13.85 -17.81
C ALA A 544 20.26 -13.06 -18.93
N ARG A 545 20.52 -11.76 -18.74
CA ARG A 545 21.11 -10.87 -19.75
C ARG A 545 22.06 -9.88 -19.10
N ASP A 546 23.34 -9.97 -19.41
CA ASP A 546 24.41 -9.20 -18.76
C ASP A 546 24.63 -7.79 -19.34
N ALA A 547 24.16 -7.49 -20.54
CA ALA A 547 24.41 -6.21 -21.22
C ALA A 547 23.22 -5.76 -22.08
N ASP A 548 23.33 -4.56 -22.62
CA ASP A 548 22.43 -3.96 -23.61
C ASP A 548 20.97 -3.76 -23.16
N TRP A 549 20.74 -3.60 -21.85
CA TRP A 549 19.44 -3.21 -21.36
C TRP A 549 19.04 -1.82 -21.86
N ALA A 550 17.81 -1.69 -22.35
CA ALA A 550 17.21 -0.45 -22.82
C ALA A 550 15.92 -0.11 -22.05
N PRO A 551 15.45 1.14 -22.07
CA PRO A 551 14.20 1.52 -21.38
C PRO A 551 12.99 0.65 -21.78
N ALA A 552 12.89 0.25 -23.06
CA ALA A 552 11.83 -0.62 -23.55
C ALA A 552 11.83 -2.02 -22.91
N ASP A 553 13.00 -2.55 -22.57
CA ASP A 553 13.12 -3.84 -21.88
C ASP A 553 12.58 -3.78 -20.45
N LEU A 554 12.84 -2.65 -19.75
CA LEU A 554 12.30 -2.43 -18.42
C LEU A 554 10.77 -2.28 -18.47
N ALA A 555 10.24 -1.56 -19.45
CA ALA A 555 8.80 -1.42 -19.67
C ALA A 555 8.15 -2.78 -20.00
N ALA A 556 8.79 -3.62 -20.82
CA ALA A 556 8.33 -4.97 -21.11
C ALA A 556 8.32 -5.87 -19.85
N LEU A 557 9.32 -5.74 -18.98
CA LEU A 557 9.38 -6.49 -17.74
C LEU A 557 8.26 -6.09 -16.76
N GLN A 558 7.80 -4.83 -16.74
CA GLN A 558 6.63 -4.41 -15.97
C GLN A 558 5.33 -5.11 -16.43
N LEU A 559 5.32 -5.67 -17.63
CA LEU A 559 4.17 -6.39 -18.21
C LEU A 559 4.32 -7.91 -18.16
N ASP A 560 5.37 -8.44 -17.51
CA ASP A 560 5.60 -9.88 -17.42
C ASP A 560 4.54 -10.56 -16.55
N VAL A 561 3.88 -11.58 -17.11
CA VAL A 561 2.81 -12.36 -16.47
C VAL A 561 3.20 -13.83 -16.26
N GLN A 562 4.49 -14.16 -16.25
CA GLN A 562 4.95 -15.53 -16.03
C GLN A 562 4.74 -15.97 -14.58
N SER A 563 4.00 -17.05 -14.35
CA SER A 563 3.72 -17.62 -13.03
C SER A 563 4.84 -18.54 -12.55
N ILE A 564 5.58 -18.09 -11.53
CA ILE A 564 6.51 -18.98 -10.80
C ILE A 564 5.74 -20.01 -9.97
N PRO A 565 4.62 -19.72 -9.29
CA PRO A 565 3.81 -20.71 -8.60
C PRO A 565 3.43 -21.89 -9.49
N TRP A 566 3.04 -21.65 -10.75
CA TRP A 566 2.77 -22.75 -11.69
C TRP A 566 4.02 -23.61 -11.93
N ARG A 567 5.18 -23.02 -12.19
CA ARG A 567 6.44 -23.76 -12.38
C ARG A 567 6.76 -24.68 -11.20
N GLU A 568 6.45 -24.26 -9.98
CA GLU A 568 6.70 -25.01 -8.75
C GLU A 568 5.67 -26.10 -8.46
N MET A 569 4.44 -25.96 -8.96
CA MET A 569 3.34 -26.93 -8.75
C MET A 569 3.16 -27.88 -9.93
N ARG A 570 3.61 -27.52 -11.11
CA ARG A 570 3.33 -28.19 -12.40
C ARG A 570 3.51 -29.69 -12.36
N ASP A 571 4.67 -30.16 -11.94
CA ASP A 571 4.99 -31.61 -11.98
C ASP A 571 4.06 -32.40 -11.07
N ARG A 572 3.66 -31.87 -9.91
CA ARG A 572 2.71 -32.50 -9.00
C ARG A 572 1.31 -32.55 -9.59
N VAL A 573 0.86 -31.47 -10.21
CA VAL A 573 -0.46 -31.42 -10.86
C VAL A 573 -0.51 -32.40 -12.05
N LEU A 574 0.56 -32.42 -12.86
CA LEU A 574 0.62 -33.28 -14.04
C LEU A 574 0.85 -34.77 -13.72
N ALA A 575 1.38 -35.12 -12.54
CA ALA A 575 1.52 -36.47 -12.05
C ALA A 575 0.19 -37.11 -11.59
N LEU A 576 -0.86 -36.28 -11.40
CA LEU A 576 -2.18 -36.83 -11.03
C LEU A 576 -2.75 -37.74 -12.14
N ALA A 577 -3.45 -38.79 -11.73
CA ALA A 577 -4.20 -39.68 -12.63
C ALA A 577 -5.70 -39.55 -12.28
N PRO A 578 -6.34 -38.42 -12.61
CA PRO A 578 -7.68 -38.13 -12.14
C PRO A 578 -8.73 -39.09 -12.75
N THR A 579 -9.66 -39.51 -11.90
CA THR A 579 -10.83 -40.35 -12.25
C THR A 579 -12.04 -39.49 -12.59
N ASP A 580 -12.15 -38.31 -11.96
CA ASP A 580 -13.21 -37.32 -12.22
C ASP A 580 -13.01 -36.68 -13.63
N PRO A 581 -14.05 -36.67 -14.50
CA PRO A 581 -13.97 -36.10 -15.85
C PRO A 581 -13.54 -34.63 -15.86
N ASP A 582 -14.08 -33.82 -14.94
CA ASP A 582 -13.77 -32.38 -14.85
C ASP A 582 -12.29 -32.16 -14.47
N ALA A 583 -11.76 -33.01 -13.56
CA ALA A 583 -10.35 -32.94 -13.18
C ALA A 583 -9.42 -33.40 -14.33
N ARG A 584 -9.86 -34.36 -15.18
CA ARG A 584 -9.12 -34.76 -16.39
C ARG A 584 -9.05 -33.63 -17.40
N ASP A 585 -10.18 -32.95 -17.63
CA ASP A 585 -10.25 -31.77 -18.52
C ASP A 585 -9.34 -30.65 -18.02
N ALA A 586 -9.39 -30.33 -16.71
CA ALA A 586 -8.52 -29.34 -16.09
C ALA A 586 -7.04 -29.66 -16.29
N ARG A 587 -6.65 -30.94 -15.98
CA ARG A 587 -5.27 -31.40 -16.12
C ARG A 587 -4.79 -31.35 -17.59
N ALA A 588 -5.65 -31.64 -18.54
CA ALA A 588 -5.32 -31.59 -19.97
C ALA A 588 -5.04 -30.12 -20.40
N LEU A 589 -5.87 -29.18 -19.99
CA LEU A 589 -5.64 -27.74 -20.24
C LEU A 589 -4.32 -27.26 -19.63
N LEU A 590 -4.06 -27.62 -18.38
CA LEU A 590 -2.84 -27.26 -17.66
C LEU A 590 -1.58 -27.90 -18.24
N ALA A 591 -1.67 -29.12 -18.81
CA ALA A 591 -0.54 -29.79 -19.46
C ALA A 591 -0.03 -29.04 -20.69
N ALA A 592 -0.89 -28.34 -21.40
CA ALA A 592 -0.56 -27.55 -22.59
C ALA A 592 -0.18 -26.09 -22.27
N TRP A 593 -0.28 -25.69 -20.99
CA TRP A 593 -0.07 -24.30 -20.59
C TRP A 593 1.41 -23.96 -20.38
N ASP A 594 1.83 -22.82 -20.92
CA ASP A 594 3.18 -22.27 -20.81
C ASP A 594 3.45 -21.54 -19.48
N GLY A 595 2.43 -21.40 -18.62
CA GLY A 595 2.51 -20.74 -17.33
C GLY A 595 2.36 -19.21 -17.39
N ARG A 596 1.94 -18.66 -18.53
CA ARG A 596 1.65 -17.23 -18.65
C ARG A 596 0.19 -16.93 -18.29
N VAL A 597 0.01 -16.02 -17.35
CA VAL A 597 -1.31 -15.56 -16.88
C VAL A 597 -1.82 -14.45 -17.83
N ASP A 598 -1.82 -14.71 -19.12
CA ASP A 598 -2.32 -13.78 -20.12
C ASP A 598 -3.86 -13.66 -20.03
N SER A 599 -4.41 -12.49 -20.41
CA SER A 599 -5.86 -12.22 -20.36
C SER A 599 -6.69 -13.22 -21.16
N GLU A 600 -6.14 -13.79 -22.25
CA GLU A 600 -6.82 -14.75 -23.12
C GLU A 600 -6.64 -16.21 -22.66
N SER A 601 -5.84 -16.46 -21.63
CA SER A 601 -5.50 -17.80 -21.18
C SER A 601 -6.64 -18.48 -20.42
N THR A 602 -7.18 -19.55 -20.97
CA THR A 602 -8.13 -20.45 -20.30
C THR A 602 -7.47 -21.29 -19.21
N ALA A 603 -6.22 -21.74 -19.45
CA ALA A 603 -5.48 -22.54 -18.50
C ALA A 603 -5.13 -21.73 -17.23
N ALA A 604 -4.82 -20.43 -17.38
CA ALA A 604 -4.63 -19.54 -16.24
C ALA A 604 -5.89 -19.50 -15.36
N ALA A 605 -7.08 -19.36 -15.95
CA ALA A 605 -8.34 -19.37 -15.17
C ALA A 605 -8.54 -20.67 -14.37
N VAL A 606 -8.23 -21.82 -14.98
CA VAL A 606 -8.30 -23.13 -14.29
C VAL A 606 -7.30 -23.16 -13.13
N PHE A 607 -6.06 -22.71 -13.35
CA PHE A 607 -5.00 -22.72 -12.35
C PHE A 607 -5.35 -21.81 -11.17
N GLU A 608 -5.76 -20.58 -11.42
CA GLU A 608 -6.08 -19.61 -10.37
C GLU A 608 -7.25 -20.09 -9.47
N VAL A 609 -8.30 -20.63 -10.07
CA VAL A 609 -9.43 -21.18 -9.30
C VAL A 609 -9.03 -22.44 -8.54
N PHE A 610 -8.18 -23.29 -9.11
CA PHE A 610 -7.63 -24.47 -8.43
C PHE A 610 -6.77 -24.07 -7.22
N VAL A 611 -5.85 -23.10 -7.35
CA VAL A 611 -5.00 -22.64 -6.25
C VAL A 611 -5.85 -22.02 -5.14
N ALA A 612 -6.82 -21.19 -5.49
CA ALA A 612 -7.75 -20.59 -4.53
C ALA A 612 -8.52 -21.66 -3.74
N GLU A 613 -9.06 -22.67 -4.42
CA GLU A 613 -9.77 -23.79 -3.77
C GLU A 613 -8.84 -24.57 -2.83
N MET A 614 -7.59 -24.83 -3.23
CA MET A 614 -6.61 -25.51 -2.37
C MET A 614 -6.27 -24.68 -1.13
N CYS A 615 -6.09 -23.36 -1.27
CA CYS A 615 -5.85 -22.47 -0.12
C CYS A 615 -7.04 -22.49 0.87
N VAL A 616 -8.28 -22.46 0.37
CA VAL A 616 -9.49 -22.58 1.19
C VAL A 616 -9.52 -23.91 1.95
N ARG A 617 -9.21 -25.03 1.31
CA ARG A 617 -9.16 -26.37 1.93
C ARG A 617 -8.12 -26.43 3.04
N VAL A 618 -6.91 -25.96 2.76
CA VAL A 618 -5.82 -25.89 3.75
C VAL A 618 -6.24 -25.07 4.96
N ALA A 619 -6.79 -23.87 4.76
CA ALA A 619 -7.23 -23.02 5.86
C ALA A 619 -8.31 -23.70 6.72
N ARG A 620 -9.32 -24.31 6.11
CA ARG A 620 -10.44 -24.98 6.81
C ARG A 620 -10.03 -26.19 7.65
N VAL A 621 -8.97 -26.89 7.28
CA VAL A 621 -8.51 -28.06 8.03
C VAL A 621 -7.99 -27.65 9.42
N LYS A 622 -7.32 -26.51 9.53
CA LYS A 622 -6.69 -26.06 10.77
C LYS A 622 -7.50 -24.98 11.51
N ALA A 623 -8.20 -24.13 10.78
CA ALA A 623 -9.03 -23.08 11.35
C ALA A 623 -10.47 -23.21 10.81
N PRO A 624 -11.27 -24.20 11.24
CA PRO A 624 -12.62 -24.41 10.74
C PRO A 624 -13.56 -23.22 10.97
N THR A 625 -13.31 -22.42 12.00
CA THR A 625 -14.10 -21.24 12.36
C THR A 625 -13.54 -19.97 11.70
N ALA A 626 -12.24 -19.71 11.87
CA ALA A 626 -11.57 -18.48 11.42
C ALA A 626 -10.85 -18.63 10.07
N TRP A 627 -11.18 -19.66 9.25
CA TRP A 627 -10.52 -19.87 7.95
C TRP A 627 -10.50 -18.64 7.02
N PRO A 628 -11.52 -17.75 7.01
CA PRO A 628 -11.40 -16.55 6.19
C PRO A 628 -10.28 -15.62 6.66
N ALA A 629 -10.09 -15.45 7.97
CA ALA A 629 -8.98 -14.69 8.52
C ALA A 629 -7.62 -15.32 8.16
N ALA A 630 -7.53 -16.65 8.18
CA ALA A 630 -6.33 -17.38 7.74
C ALA A 630 -6.03 -17.23 6.24
N LEU A 631 -6.99 -16.81 5.44
CA LEU A 631 -6.81 -16.44 4.03
C LEU A 631 -6.56 -14.94 3.82
N GLY A 632 -6.45 -14.18 4.90
CA GLY A 632 -6.35 -12.73 4.81
C GLY A 632 -7.66 -12.02 4.52
N GLU A 633 -8.80 -12.69 4.72
CA GLU A 633 -10.15 -12.16 4.47
C GLU A 633 -11.00 -12.17 5.75
N GLY A 634 -12.17 -11.56 5.68
CA GLY A 634 -13.27 -11.88 6.60
C GLY A 634 -13.18 -11.30 7.99
N GLY A 635 -12.54 -10.22 8.18
CA GLY A 635 -12.70 -9.44 9.40
C GLY A 635 -13.17 -8.05 9.09
N LEU A 636 -12.90 -7.59 7.90
CA LEU A 636 -13.08 -6.21 7.51
C LEU A 636 -14.25 -6.02 6.54
N GLY A 637 -15.19 -6.95 6.42
CA GLY A 637 -16.53 -6.79 5.76
C GLY A 637 -16.56 -6.24 4.34
N VAL A 638 -15.48 -5.70 3.83
CA VAL A 638 -15.32 -5.09 2.50
C VAL A 638 -14.01 -5.56 1.91
N ALA A 639 -14.04 -6.06 0.75
CA ALA A 639 -13.04 -6.29 -0.32
C ALA A 639 -11.52 -6.18 -0.03
N ALA A 640 -11.10 -6.11 1.22
CA ALA A 640 -9.72 -5.92 1.59
C ALA A 640 -9.11 -7.24 2.07
N THR A 641 -8.02 -7.62 1.45
CA THR A 641 -7.13 -8.66 1.92
C THR A 641 -5.99 -8.04 2.72
N ASN A 642 -5.45 -8.77 3.68
CA ASN A 642 -4.21 -8.43 4.38
C ASN A 642 -3.04 -9.26 3.85
N LEU A 643 -1.84 -9.06 4.40
CA LEU A 643 -0.63 -9.77 3.97
C LEU A 643 -0.69 -11.31 4.09
N PHE A 644 -1.64 -11.88 4.84
CA PHE A 644 -1.87 -13.32 4.82
C PHE A 644 -2.29 -13.82 3.44
N ALA A 645 -3.12 -13.04 2.70
CA ALA A 645 -3.52 -13.38 1.34
C ALA A 645 -2.31 -13.50 0.40
N ASP A 646 -1.37 -12.56 0.51
CA ASP A 646 -0.19 -12.47 -0.35
C ASP A 646 0.88 -13.55 -0.05
N ARG A 647 0.64 -14.42 0.94
CA ARG A 647 1.55 -15.49 1.38
C ARG A 647 0.93 -16.88 1.36
N ARG A 648 -0.34 -16.99 0.97
CA ARG A 648 -1.06 -18.28 0.95
C ARG A 648 -0.52 -19.22 -0.10
N VAL A 649 -0.06 -18.72 -1.23
CA VAL A 649 0.41 -19.54 -2.34
C VAL A 649 1.73 -20.21 -1.99
N SER A 650 2.70 -19.46 -1.43
CA SER A 650 3.97 -20.04 -0.98
C SER A 650 3.77 -21.06 0.15
N HIS A 651 2.90 -20.76 1.11
CA HIS A 651 2.53 -21.69 2.17
C HIS A 651 1.94 -22.98 1.62
N LEU A 652 0.96 -22.89 0.69
CA LEU A 652 0.39 -24.06 0.00
C LEU A 652 1.47 -24.90 -0.70
N ILE A 653 2.37 -24.25 -1.44
CA ILE A 653 3.46 -24.91 -2.16
C ILE A 653 4.41 -25.61 -1.19
N GLY A 654 4.74 -24.98 -0.06
CA GLY A 654 5.51 -25.59 1.02
C GLY A 654 4.87 -26.87 1.55
N LEU A 655 3.58 -26.83 1.85
CA LEU A 655 2.81 -27.99 2.30
C LEU A 655 2.74 -29.08 1.25
N LEU A 656 2.54 -28.75 -0.03
CA LEU A 656 2.53 -29.70 -1.14
C LEU A 656 3.90 -30.37 -1.34
N ARG A 657 4.99 -29.66 -1.07
CA ARG A 657 6.36 -30.22 -1.12
C ARG A 657 6.59 -31.19 0.03
N ALA A 658 6.22 -30.79 1.24
CA ALA A 658 6.42 -31.58 2.44
C ALA A 658 5.44 -32.78 2.55
N GLN A 659 4.24 -32.66 1.98
CA GLN A 659 3.12 -33.59 2.13
C GLN A 659 2.91 -34.04 3.59
N SER A 660 3.02 -33.05 4.50
CA SER A 660 2.98 -33.25 5.94
C SER A 660 1.72 -34.00 6.37
N SER A 661 1.87 -34.95 7.29
CA SER A 661 0.75 -35.65 7.94
C SER A 661 -0.13 -34.66 8.74
N GLY A 662 -1.37 -35.00 8.97
CA GLY A 662 -2.30 -34.23 9.77
C GLY A 662 -2.98 -33.05 9.03
N TRP A 663 -2.84 -32.99 7.70
CA TRP A 663 -3.60 -32.06 6.84
C TRP A 663 -4.71 -32.84 6.11
N PHE A 664 -4.36 -33.74 5.23
CA PHE A 664 -5.29 -34.54 4.42
C PHE A 664 -4.92 -36.02 4.46
N ALA A 665 -5.91 -36.88 4.30
CA ALA A 665 -5.68 -38.32 4.15
C ALA A 665 -4.89 -38.63 2.86
N SER A 666 -5.07 -37.82 1.80
CA SER A 666 -4.37 -37.97 0.53
C SER A 666 -4.31 -36.63 -0.21
N TRP A 667 -3.14 -36.02 -0.31
CA TRP A 667 -2.91 -34.82 -1.08
C TRP A 667 -3.30 -34.97 -2.57
N PRO A 668 -2.97 -36.07 -3.29
CA PRO A 668 -3.41 -36.26 -4.67
C PRO A 668 -4.93 -36.23 -4.85
N ARG A 669 -5.69 -36.85 -3.92
CA ARG A 669 -7.17 -36.85 -3.98
C ARG A 669 -7.74 -35.45 -3.74
N GLU A 670 -7.15 -34.69 -2.82
CA GLU A 670 -7.57 -33.28 -2.59
C GLU A 670 -7.30 -32.41 -3.80
N MET A 671 -6.14 -32.57 -4.43
CA MET A 671 -5.79 -31.84 -5.66
C MET A 671 -6.73 -32.23 -6.83
N GLU A 672 -7.01 -33.51 -7.02
CA GLU A 672 -7.99 -33.98 -8.03
C GLU A 672 -9.37 -33.35 -7.78
N SER A 673 -9.85 -33.41 -6.54
CA SER A 673 -11.14 -32.82 -6.16
C SER A 673 -11.14 -31.30 -6.37
N ALA A 674 -10.06 -30.61 -6.06
CA ALA A 674 -9.95 -29.14 -6.27
C ALA A 674 -9.93 -28.77 -7.78
N LEU A 675 -9.26 -29.55 -8.63
CA LEU A 675 -9.31 -29.39 -10.09
C LEU A 675 -10.73 -29.55 -10.64
N ALA A 676 -11.47 -30.56 -10.17
CA ALA A 676 -12.85 -30.75 -10.56
C ALA A 676 -13.76 -29.61 -10.10
N VAL A 677 -13.55 -29.07 -8.87
CA VAL A 677 -14.26 -27.89 -8.37
C VAL A 677 -13.93 -26.67 -9.21
N ALA A 678 -12.68 -26.48 -9.64
CA ALA A 678 -12.28 -25.36 -10.47
C ALA A 678 -13.06 -25.34 -11.81
N VAL A 679 -13.15 -26.48 -12.51
CA VAL A 679 -13.92 -26.58 -13.76
C VAL A 679 -15.42 -26.30 -13.52
N ARG A 680 -16.01 -26.90 -12.46
CA ARG A 680 -17.42 -26.66 -12.13
C ARG A 680 -17.70 -25.21 -11.79
N THR A 681 -16.79 -24.55 -11.06
CA THR A 681 -16.88 -23.12 -10.76
C THR A 681 -16.84 -22.29 -12.04
N LEU A 682 -15.88 -22.55 -12.93
CA LEU A 682 -15.77 -21.82 -14.20
C LEU A 682 -17.00 -22.02 -15.10
N ARG A 683 -17.54 -23.22 -15.16
CA ARG A 683 -18.82 -23.47 -15.89
C ARG A 683 -19.98 -22.64 -15.32
N LYS A 684 -20.03 -22.48 -14.01
CA LYS A 684 -21.07 -21.72 -13.33
C LYS A 684 -20.95 -20.21 -13.56
N VAL A 685 -19.73 -19.67 -13.50
CA VAL A 685 -19.51 -18.21 -13.52
C VAL A 685 -19.26 -17.65 -14.91
N ALA A 686 -18.70 -18.42 -15.83
CA ALA A 686 -18.26 -17.98 -17.15
C ALA A 686 -19.01 -18.63 -18.32
N GLY A 687 -19.47 -19.88 -18.15
CA GLY A 687 -20.17 -20.58 -19.24
C GLY A 687 -19.72 -22.01 -19.41
N PRO A 688 -20.37 -22.78 -20.32
CA PRO A 688 -20.33 -24.23 -20.31
C PRO A 688 -18.98 -24.88 -20.69
N GLY A 689 -18.07 -24.14 -21.28
CA GLY A 689 -16.80 -24.73 -21.75
C GLY A 689 -15.65 -23.75 -21.89
N PRO A 690 -14.43 -24.25 -22.16
CA PRO A 690 -13.18 -23.50 -22.17
C PRO A 690 -13.18 -22.22 -23.02
N ALA A 691 -13.95 -22.20 -24.10
CA ALA A 691 -14.05 -21.01 -24.98
C ALA A 691 -14.61 -19.76 -24.27
N TYR A 692 -15.25 -19.94 -23.09
CA TYR A 692 -15.80 -18.85 -22.27
C TYR A 692 -14.88 -18.45 -21.10
N TRP A 693 -13.78 -19.19 -20.85
CA TRP A 693 -13.00 -19.06 -19.60
C TRP A 693 -11.74 -18.22 -19.76
N ALA A 694 -11.69 -17.32 -20.75
CA ALA A 694 -10.57 -16.39 -20.88
C ALA A 694 -10.36 -15.62 -19.57
N TRP A 695 -9.13 -15.66 -19.04
CA TRP A 695 -8.80 -15.09 -17.71
C TRP A 695 -9.22 -13.63 -17.59
N GLY A 696 -8.92 -12.80 -18.57
CA GLY A 696 -9.27 -11.38 -18.54
C GLY A 696 -10.78 -11.06 -18.63
N HIS A 697 -11.64 -12.04 -18.99
CA HIS A 697 -13.09 -11.90 -18.85
C HIS A 697 -13.56 -12.14 -17.42
N LEU A 698 -12.83 -12.95 -16.66
CA LEU A 698 -13.08 -13.23 -15.26
C LEU A 698 -12.39 -12.22 -14.35
N ARG A 699 -11.12 -11.93 -14.67
CA ARG A 699 -10.31 -10.95 -14.00
C ARG A 699 -10.38 -9.61 -14.74
N GLN A 700 -11.25 -8.74 -14.27
CA GLN A 700 -11.45 -7.43 -14.87
C GLN A 700 -11.00 -6.32 -13.95
N LEU A 701 -10.53 -5.24 -14.54
CA LEU A 701 -10.21 -4.00 -13.88
C LEU A 701 -11.40 -3.03 -13.95
N ARG A 702 -11.88 -2.58 -12.82
CA ARG A 702 -12.84 -1.49 -12.71
C ARG A 702 -12.27 -0.39 -11.82
N LEU A 703 -12.10 0.80 -12.38
CA LEU A 703 -11.70 1.99 -11.63
C LEU A 703 -12.94 2.57 -10.94
N GLU A 704 -12.98 2.47 -9.62
CA GLU A 704 -14.13 2.90 -8.84
C GLU A 704 -13.93 4.28 -8.22
N HIS A 705 -14.99 5.12 -8.29
CA HIS A 705 -14.97 6.40 -7.61
C HIS A 705 -15.14 6.20 -6.08
N PRO A 706 -14.28 6.80 -5.23
CA PRO A 706 -14.29 6.54 -3.79
C PRO A 706 -15.65 6.78 -3.09
N LEU A 707 -16.41 7.75 -3.57
CA LEU A 707 -17.71 8.13 -2.97
C LEU A 707 -18.91 7.52 -3.69
N PHE A 708 -18.88 7.49 -5.02
CA PHE A 708 -20.04 7.11 -5.82
C PHE A 708 -19.90 5.76 -6.53
N GLY A 709 -18.75 5.12 -6.46
CA GLY A 709 -18.43 3.92 -7.25
C GLY A 709 -19.45 2.79 -7.08
N LYS A 710 -19.92 2.58 -5.87
CA LYS A 710 -20.93 1.55 -5.53
C LYS A 710 -22.38 2.03 -5.68
N HIS A 711 -22.60 3.33 -5.97
CA HIS A 711 -23.96 3.85 -6.09
C HIS A 711 -24.60 3.44 -7.43
N ARG A 712 -25.76 2.81 -7.39
CA ARG A 712 -26.45 2.21 -8.55
C ARG A 712 -26.57 3.15 -9.76
N TRP A 713 -26.87 4.43 -9.55
CA TRP A 713 -27.10 5.39 -10.62
C TRP A 713 -25.91 6.30 -10.93
N LEU A 714 -25.08 6.59 -9.94
CA LEU A 714 -23.92 7.48 -10.09
C LEU A 714 -22.68 6.71 -10.51
N GLY A 715 -22.49 5.48 -10.03
CA GLY A 715 -21.34 4.65 -10.36
C GLY A 715 -21.02 4.62 -11.86
N PRO A 716 -21.99 4.32 -12.74
CA PRO A 716 -21.75 4.28 -14.19
C PRO A 716 -21.24 5.60 -14.80
N ALA A 717 -21.49 6.75 -14.16
CA ALA A 717 -21.00 8.04 -14.63
C ALA A 717 -19.57 8.35 -14.15
N PHE A 718 -19.21 7.88 -12.97
CA PHE A 718 -17.94 8.21 -12.32
C PHE A 718 -16.88 7.11 -12.45
N ASN A 719 -17.28 5.84 -12.53
CA ASN A 719 -16.37 4.71 -12.73
C ASN A 719 -15.84 4.63 -14.17
N ARG A 720 -14.74 3.89 -14.36
CA ARG A 720 -14.22 3.51 -15.69
C ARG A 720 -13.96 2.01 -15.75
N GLY A 721 -14.06 1.44 -16.95
CA GLY A 721 -14.05 0.01 -17.18
C GLY A 721 -15.46 -0.60 -17.10
N PRO A 722 -15.63 -1.92 -16.89
CA PRO A 722 -14.53 -2.87 -16.69
C PRO A 722 -13.71 -3.12 -17.96
N VAL A 723 -12.43 -3.41 -17.77
CA VAL A 723 -11.50 -3.77 -18.84
C VAL A 723 -10.78 -5.07 -18.51
N PRO A 724 -10.52 -5.99 -19.49
CA PRO A 724 -9.77 -7.21 -19.24
C PRO A 724 -8.37 -6.91 -18.74
N CYS A 725 -7.82 -7.74 -17.84
CA CYS A 725 -6.41 -7.70 -17.46
C CYS A 725 -5.84 -9.11 -17.31
N GLY A 726 -4.54 -9.25 -17.60
CA GLY A 726 -3.75 -10.42 -17.29
C GLY A 726 -3.07 -10.28 -15.94
N GLY A 727 -2.30 -11.30 -15.56
CA GLY A 727 -1.58 -11.36 -14.29
C GLY A 727 -2.41 -11.85 -13.12
N ASP A 728 -1.72 -12.09 -12.02
CA ASP A 728 -2.27 -12.50 -10.72
C ASP A 728 -1.58 -11.74 -9.59
N ALA A 729 -1.73 -12.16 -8.33
CA ALA A 729 -1.06 -11.54 -7.18
C ALA A 729 0.48 -11.75 -7.20
N ASN A 730 0.99 -12.77 -7.90
CA ASN A 730 2.37 -13.25 -7.87
C ASN A 730 3.17 -12.97 -9.15
N THR A 731 2.53 -12.45 -10.20
CA THR A 731 3.21 -12.02 -11.43
C THR A 731 3.72 -10.59 -11.32
N VAL A 732 4.76 -10.22 -12.08
CA VAL A 732 5.32 -8.86 -12.08
C VAL A 732 4.24 -7.85 -12.46
N SER A 733 3.51 -8.09 -13.56
CA SER A 733 2.26 -7.38 -13.87
C SER A 733 1.16 -7.86 -12.95
N GLN A 734 1.10 -7.28 -11.75
CA GLN A 734 0.21 -7.75 -10.70
C GLN A 734 -1.27 -7.40 -10.98
N ALA A 735 -2.15 -8.38 -10.74
CA ALA A 735 -3.60 -8.21 -10.70
C ALA A 735 -4.19 -9.03 -9.55
N GLY A 736 -4.15 -8.47 -8.34
CA GLY A 736 -4.54 -9.17 -7.12
C GLY A 736 -6.03 -9.43 -6.99
N ALA A 737 -6.38 -10.56 -6.37
CA ALA A 737 -7.75 -10.95 -6.04
C ALA A 737 -7.88 -11.45 -4.60
N ARG A 738 -9.14 -11.55 -4.15
CA ARG A 738 -9.43 -12.25 -2.91
C ARG A 738 -9.21 -13.75 -3.08
N PRO A 739 -8.54 -14.44 -2.15
CA PRO A 739 -8.34 -15.88 -2.22
C PRO A 739 -9.64 -16.69 -2.31
N THR A 740 -10.74 -16.20 -1.72
CA THR A 740 -12.05 -16.88 -1.80
C THR A 740 -12.83 -16.61 -3.08
N ASN A 741 -12.45 -15.59 -3.84
CA ASN A 741 -13.12 -15.22 -5.09
C ASN A 741 -12.09 -14.76 -6.15
N PRO A 742 -11.34 -15.71 -6.74
CA PRO A 742 -10.31 -15.40 -7.73
C PRO A 742 -10.87 -14.82 -9.03
N THR A 743 -12.18 -14.91 -9.28
CA THR A 743 -12.86 -14.38 -10.47
C THR A 743 -13.53 -13.03 -10.24
N ASP A 744 -13.28 -12.37 -9.10
CA ASP A 744 -13.77 -11.01 -8.82
C ASP A 744 -12.92 -9.95 -9.54
N PHE A 745 -13.37 -8.71 -9.52
CA PHE A 745 -12.56 -7.59 -10.01
C PHE A 745 -11.21 -7.53 -9.30
N THR A 746 -10.17 -7.12 -10.03
CA THR A 746 -8.87 -6.89 -9.40
C THR A 746 -8.98 -5.76 -8.38
N HIS A 747 -8.40 -5.95 -7.20
CA HIS A 747 -8.44 -4.98 -6.12
C HIS A 747 -7.10 -4.26 -5.89
N ASN A 748 -6.04 -4.69 -6.55
CA ASN A 748 -4.76 -3.98 -6.62
C ASN A 748 -4.04 -4.32 -7.93
N MET A 749 -3.36 -3.33 -8.50
CA MET A 749 -2.62 -3.44 -9.76
C MET A 749 -1.69 -2.24 -9.94
N ALA A 750 -0.76 -2.32 -10.90
CA ALA A 750 0.11 -1.21 -11.28
C ALA A 750 -0.72 0.00 -11.74
N ASN A 751 -1.00 0.95 -10.85
CA ASN A 751 -1.77 2.14 -11.20
C ASN A 751 -0.94 3.35 -11.64
N LEU A 752 0.37 3.20 -11.63
CA LEU A 752 1.36 4.05 -12.29
C LEU A 752 2.49 3.14 -12.80
N ARG A 753 3.01 3.38 -13.98
CA ARG A 753 4.25 2.78 -14.49
C ARG A 753 5.19 3.89 -14.91
N THR A 754 6.47 3.77 -14.51
CA THR A 754 7.52 4.72 -14.85
C THR A 754 8.79 3.99 -15.23
N VAL A 755 9.50 4.52 -16.23
CA VAL A 755 10.86 4.09 -16.57
C VAL A 755 11.71 5.34 -16.74
N PHE A 756 12.82 5.42 -16.02
CA PHE A 756 13.77 6.54 -16.05
C PHE A 756 15.03 6.14 -16.81
N ASP A 757 15.43 6.97 -17.79
CA ASP A 757 16.65 6.82 -18.56
C ASP A 757 17.68 7.85 -18.09
N LEU A 758 18.68 7.41 -17.32
CA LEU A 758 19.68 8.30 -16.74
C LEU A 758 20.70 8.83 -17.79
N ALA A 759 20.66 8.32 -19.03
CA ALA A 759 21.39 8.90 -20.14
C ALA A 759 20.70 10.17 -20.69
N ASP A 760 19.37 10.20 -20.61
CA ASP A 760 18.55 11.35 -21.04
C ASP A 760 17.21 11.30 -20.29
N LEU A 761 17.13 12.00 -19.17
CA LEU A 761 15.93 12.00 -18.32
C LEU A 761 14.68 12.59 -18.99
N ALA A 762 14.82 13.40 -20.07
CA ALA A 762 13.71 13.86 -20.89
C ALA A 762 13.00 12.71 -21.65
N ARG A 763 13.66 11.56 -21.79
CA ARG A 763 13.10 10.33 -22.38
C ARG A 763 12.40 9.43 -21.36
N SER A 764 12.40 9.80 -20.09
CA SER A 764 11.72 9.04 -19.03
C SER A 764 10.22 9.01 -19.32
N THR A 765 9.60 7.85 -19.05
CA THR A 765 8.22 7.59 -19.43
C THR A 765 7.31 7.38 -18.23
N PHE A 766 6.05 7.77 -18.39
CA PHE A 766 5.01 7.72 -17.37
C PHE A 766 3.69 7.25 -17.97
N VAL A 767 2.88 6.52 -17.22
CA VAL A 767 1.48 6.25 -17.52
C VAL A 767 0.72 5.88 -16.25
N MET A 768 -0.44 6.51 -16.02
CA MET A 768 -1.34 6.15 -14.92
C MET A 768 -2.50 5.28 -15.44
N CYS A 769 -2.98 4.39 -14.61
CA CYS A 769 -4.24 3.71 -14.84
C CYS A 769 -5.40 4.66 -14.49
N GLY A 770 -5.78 5.51 -15.42
CA GLY A 770 -6.76 6.58 -15.21
C GLY A 770 -6.39 7.86 -15.93
N GLY A 771 -6.32 8.96 -15.20
CA GLY A 771 -5.92 10.27 -15.71
C GLY A 771 -5.71 11.30 -14.61
N GLN A 772 -5.34 12.53 -14.98
CA GLN A 772 -5.03 13.62 -14.04
C GLN A 772 -6.26 14.14 -13.29
N SER A 773 -7.45 14.10 -13.89
CA SER A 773 -8.63 14.76 -13.38
C SER A 773 -9.61 13.81 -12.69
N GLY A 774 -10.11 14.19 -11.50
CA GLY A 774 -11.23 13.54 -10.84
C GLY A 774 -12.60 13.86 -11.45
N ASN A 775 -12.67 14.83 -12.34
CA ASN A 775 -13.92 15.23 -12.97
C ASN A 775 -14.31 14.27 -14.10
N PRO A 776 -15.46 13.56 -14.00
CA PRO A 776 -15.89 12.55 -14.99
C PRO A 776 -16.17 13.12 -16.38
N LEU A 777 -16.28 14.44 -16.53
CA LEU A 777 -16.51 15.15 -17.80
C LEU A 777 -15.26 15.87 -18.33
N SER A 778 -14.13 15.76 -17.62
CA SER A 778 -12.84 16.20 -18.12
C SER A 778 -12.31 15.23 -19.20
N PRO A 779 -11.64 15.72 -20.26
CA PRO A 779 -10.91 14.84 -21.17
C PRO A 779 -9.84 14.02 -20.43
N HIS A 780 -9.28 14.57 -19.35
CA HIS A 780 -8.19 13.95 -18.56
C HIS A 780 -8.68 13.09 -17.40
N HIS A 781 -9.92 12.59 -17.43
CA HIS A 781 -10.42 11.73 -16.36
C HIS A 781 -9.87 10.30 -16.44
N ALA A 782 -9.72 9.77 -17.67
CA ALA A 782 -9.18 8.43 -17.89
C ALA A 782 -8.53 8.30 -19.28
N ASP A 783 -7.95 9.35 -19.79
CA ASP A 783 -7.31 9.41 -21.12
C ASP A 783 -6.01 8.59 -21.20
N GLN A 784 -5.38 8.28 -20.09
CA GLN A 784 -4.19 7.43 -20.02
C GLN A 784 -4.54 5.93 -19.91
N LEU A 785 -5.78 5.55 -19.57
CA LEU A 785 -6.20 4.15 -19.43
C LEU A 785 -5.97 3.31 -20.71
N PRO A 786 -6.26 3.80 -21.93
CA PRO A 786 -5.96 3.04 -23.15
C PRO A 786 -4.47 2.75 -23.34
N LEU A 787 -3.59 3.73 -23.08
CA LEU A 787 -2.13 3.54 -23.13
C LEU A 787 -1.69 2.50 -22.10
N TRP A 788 -2.18 2.63 -20.87
CA TRP A 788 -1.89 1.71 -19.79
C TRP A 788 -2.25 0.26 -20.17
N GLN A 789 -3.43 0.03 -20.78
CA GLN A 789 -3.88 -1.29 -21.23
C GLN A 789 -3.00 -1.89 -22.33
N GLN A 790 -2.51 -1.05 -23.24
CA GLN A 790 -1.65 -1.45 -24.36
C GLN A 790 -0.18 -1.62 -23.95
N GLY A 791 0.16 -1.32 -22.66
CA GLY A 791 1.54 -1.30 -22.20
C GLY A 791 2.35 -0.11 -22.71
N GLU A 792 1.67 0.92 -23.24
CA GLU A 792 2.26 2.14 -23.73
C GLU A 792 2.40 3.19 -22.63
N SER A 793 3.25 4.18 -22.87
CA SER A 793 3.53 5.31 -21.97
C SER A 793 3.89 6.56 -22.77
N PHE A 794 4.03 7.69 -22.09
CA PHE A 794 4.42 8.96 -22.69
C PHE A 794 5.53 9.64 -21.90
N THR A 795 6.26 10.55 -22.53
CA THR A 795 7.30 11.35 -21.91
C THR A 795 6.72 12.67 -21.39
N LEU A 796 7.27 13.18 -20.28
CA LEU A 796 7.01 14.53 -19.81
C LEU A 796 8.08 15.47 -20.36
N PRO A 797 7.71 16.60 -20.99
CA PRO A 797 8.67 17.63 -21.38
C PRO A 797 9.47 18.11 -20.16
N TRP A 798 10.80 18.18 -20.31
CA TRP A 798 11.70 18.61 -19.26
C TRP A 798 12.26 20.02 -19.53
N ASP A 799 12.87 20.23 -20.69
CA ASP A 799 13.42 21.55 -21.05
C ASP A 799 12.32 22.59 -21.19
N GLN A 800 12.60 23.81 -20.75
CA GLN A 800 11.62 24.91 -20.76
C GLN A 800 11.05 25.18 -22.15
N ALA A 801 11.87 25.10 -23.20
CA ALA A 801 11.42 25.29 -24.57
C ALA A 801 10.41 24.19 -24.98
N ASP A 802 10.64 22.95 -24.56
CA ASP A 802 9.76 21.82 -24.84
C ASP A 802 8.46 21.91 -24.04
N VAL A 803 8.53 22.33 -22.77
CA VAL A 803 7.36 22.61 -21.94
C VAL A 803 6.48 23.68 -22.58
N ILE A 804 7.09 24.78 -23.07
CA ILE A 804 6.35 25.85 -23.74
C ILE A 804 5.69 25.33 -25.04
N ARG A 805 6.39 24.53 -25.82
CA ARG A 805 5.84 23.94 -27.05
C ARG A 805 4.72 22.92 -26.81
N ALA A 806 4.82 22.15 -25.75
CA ALA A 806 3.85 21.14 -25.38
C ALA A 806 2.61 21.69 -24.67
N ALA A 807 2.67 22.95 -24.23
CA ALA A 807 1.59 23.58 -23.47
C ALA A 807 0.33 23.75 -24.33
N VAL A 808 -0.78 23.19 -23.86
CA VAL A 808 -2.14 23.38 -24.41
C VAL A 808 -2.82 24.55 -23.73
N ASP A 809 -2.60 24.69 -22.42
CA ASP A 809 -3.16 25.73 -21.57
C ASP A 809 -2.07 26.40 -20.77
N THR A 810 -2.26 27.71 -20.46
CA THR A 810 -1.36 28.48 -19.60
C THR A 810 -2.15 29.35 -18.64
N LEU A 811 -1.96 29.13 -17.35
CA LEU A 811 -2.56 29.88 -16.26
C LEU A 811 -1.47 30.59 -15.46
N ARG A 812 -1.67 31.87 -15.17
CA ARG A 812 -0.83 32.67 -14.27
C ARG A 812 -1.55 32.89 -12.93
N LEU A 813 -0.90 32.47 -11.85
CA LEU A 813 -1.35 32.78 -10.49
C LEU A 813 -0.59 34.00 -10.01
N LEU A 814 -1.30 35.06 -9.70
CA LEU A 814 -0.72 36.35 -9.30
C LEU A 814 -1.02 36.60 -7.82
N PRO A 815 -0.09 37.23 -7.06
CA PRO A 815 -0.39 37.75 -5.73
C PRO A 815 -1.60 38.68 -5.76
N GLY A 816 -2.53 38.46 -4.78
CA GLY A 816 -3.79 39.24 -4.66
C GLY A 816 -3.80 40.20 -3.48
#